data_453f1bd669577a58fc173de2103e47fb
#
_entry.id   453f1bd669577a58fc173de2103e47fb
#
_cell.length_a   1.000
_cell.length_b   1.000
_cell.length_c   1.000
_cell.angle_alpha   90.00
_cell.angle_beta   90.00
_cell.angle_gamma   90.00
#
_symmetry.space_group_name_H-M   'P 1'
#
loop_
_entity.id
_entity.type
_entity.pdbx_description
1 polymer ?
#
loop_
_entity_poly.entity_id
_entity_poly.type
_entity_poly.pdbx_seq_one_letter_code
_entity_poly.pdbx_strand_id
1 'polypeptide(L)'
;MTLRSSPGRRRTAFAGALALAAAALFAVVPRAHAAPAGYDYAEALQDSMYFYAAQRSGQLAPDNPVDWRGDSDLSDGSDNGVNLTGGYHDAGDLVKFGLPEAYSMTQLAWGYLDYQQGYTAAGSAQQLLETLRWGDDYILSAYTNATTFYGQVADPNTDHQYWGPAEVDPVARPSYAITASCGGSDLAAEAAAALASSSLVFKTSDAKYSAELLTEAQGLWNFANTDRGDYAACITSAQGFYNSFSGYWSQLVEGAIWLYKATGTSSWLTTAESDYADMPLASQSTLHEYAWTSNWDDDSFSDYIMLAELTGIQQYITDAEDYLDWWTTGFGGSKVSYSPGGEAFLNQWGSLRYSANAAYTALEFSGYLTANGLDATRAATYRAFAANQIDYILGDNPANESYEVGYTDAGANSSWPQQPHNSTAHGAWSDNLTTPAQTRHVDYGLLVGGPTSANDQFQDVRSEYQYTEGALDYNALFSGALAALTQQSGGTPLANFPKAELPDGPQQYVQASVNNEGSNFIELKVLIDNQSAWPAQPMANASFRYYFTLDAGETASQVTLSSSYDQCNPASGPTQFSGSTYYITVNCSNLNLEPVGEADYTNADWQAQVQVRITFPQAHNPAEDWSFQGVPTTSGATPATVADIPLYSGNTLVWGTGPSAAAGPGTPGKLAAASVTGTGATLSWTASTAGAYPIAGYDVYSSAGRLVAQVGASTTSYAVTGLNAKRTSPYGYYVEAVDAQGTASSASNVAQFITASFTSQSANAATAPGTPGTPVATALGTGGATLSWGTATPGTNAVAGYDVYELSPTAHLVASVGATTASYTLSGLSPSTAYGFEVAALDSTGRISTVTAAAAFTTLGTGSTASASPTASASSSPSSSPSSSPTTSPSSSPTTSPSSSASSSPTTGPTGGAGTCSAAYTITSSWSGGFQASVTVTAGSTAISTWKVSFTLPSGQAITNLWNGTETASGQNVTVANAAYNGALSAGGNTSFGFTASATGTVTAPAAVGCTASG
;
A
#
# COMPACT_ATOMS: atom_id res chain seq x y z
N MET A 1 20.34 -60.06 78.64
CA MET A 1 20.25 -60.98 77.50
C MET A 1 19.95 -60.11 76.25
N THR A 2 20.91 -60.04 75.44
CA THR A 2 21.04 -59.19 74.25
C THR A 2 19.96 -59.35 73.19
N LEU A 3 19.43 -58.33 72.71
CA LEU A 3 18.77 -58.28 71.33
C LEU A 3 19.26 -57.12 70.52
N ARG A 4 19.90 -57.46 69.42
CA ARG A 4 20.42 -56.56 68.38
C ARG A 4 19.28 -55.93 67.64
N SER A 5 19.26 -54.61 67.55
CA SER A 5 18.45 -53.84 66.67
C SER A 5 19.17 -53.63 65.28
N SER A 6 18.55 -54.06 64.21
CA SER A 6 19.02 -53.96 62.84
C SER A 6 18.92 -52.51 62.30
N PRO A 7 19.96 -52.02 61.62
CA PRO A 7 19.99 -50.59 61.15
C PRO A 7 19.41 -50.34 59.73
N GLY A 8 18.34 -51.08 59.36
CA GLY A 8 17.83 -51.05 57.94
C GLY A 8 16.58 -50.18 57.62
N ARG A 9 15.85 -49.69 58.63
CA ARG A 9 14.56 -49.04 58.40
C ARG A 9 14.51 -47.51 58.49
N ARG A 10 15.61 -46.87 58.95
CA ARG A 10 15.65 -45.40 59.04
C ARG A 10 16.16 -44.66 57.79
N ARG A 11 16.76 -45.35 56.78
CA ARG A 11 17.24 -44.75 55.56
C ARG A 11 16.17 -44.66 54.45
N THR A 12 15.17 -45.51 54.47
CA THR A 12 14.08 -45.48 53.49
C THR A 12 12.99 -44.44 53.80
N ALA A 13 12.82 -44.10 55.08
CA ALA A 13 11.85 -43.06 55.46
C ALA A 13 12.37 -41.63 55.16
N PHE A 14 13.69 -41.41 55.20
CA PHE A 14 14.31 -40.13 54.92
C PHE A 14 14.43 -39.90 53.40
N ALA A 15 14.68 -40.93 52.61
CA ALA A 15 14.67 -40.86 51.15
C ALA A 15 13.25 -40.65 50.56
N GLY A 16 12.23 -41.21 51.24
CA GLY A 16 10.83 -40.98 50.83
C GLY A 16 10.33 -39.58 51.15
N ALA A 17 10.79 -38.97 52.25
CA ALA A 17 10.44 -37.59 52.58
C ALA A 17 11.18 -36.57 51.70
N LEU A 18 12.43 -36.84 51.31
CA LEU A 18 13.15 -36.00 50.36
C LEU A 18 12.60 -36.15 48.94
N ALA A 19 12.17 -37.32 48.52
CA ALA A 19 11.55 -37.55 47.22
C ALA A 19 10.13 -36.92 47.14
N LEU A 20 9.36 -36.89 48.23
CA LEU A 20 8.09 -36.19 48.29
C LEU A 20 8.26 -34.65 48.40
N ALA A 21 9.33 -34.17 49.06
CA ALA A 21 9.64 -32.75 49.12
C ALA A 21 10.18 -32.25 47.74
N ALA A 22 10.98 -33.02 47.03
CA ALA A 22 11.41 -32.71 45.67
C ALA A 22 10.27 -32.82 44.64
N ALA A 23 9.37 -33.81 44.80
CA ALA A 23 8.18 -33.86 43.95
C ALA A 23 7.15 -32.73 44.23
N ALA A 24 7.12 -32.23 45.47
CA ALA A 24 6.29 -31.07 45.81
C ALA A 24 6.91 -29.74 45.36
N LEU A 25 8.26 -29.66 45.29
CA LEU A 25 8.94 -28.47 44.72
C LEU A 25 8.94 -28.48 43.17
N PHE A 26 8.84 -29.65 42.51
CA PHE A 26 8.62 -29.72 41.07
C PHE A 26 7.15 -29.64 40.65
N ALA A 27 6.21 -29.68 41.63
CA ALA A 27 4.78 -29.50 41.35
C ALA A 27 4.29 -28.06 41.52
N VAL A 28 5.20 -27.14 41.80
CA VAL A 28 4.98 -25.69 41.69
C VAL A 28 5.86 -25.17 40.53
N VAL A 29 5.75 -25.82 39.35
CA VAL A 29 5.82 -25.07 38.10
C VAL A 29 4.57 -24.19 38.14
N PRO A 30 4.69 -22.84 38.05
CA PRO A 30 3.51 -22.06 37.80
C PRO A 30 2.84 -22.71 36.59
N ARG A 31 1.61 -23.15 36.74
CA ARG A 31 0.76 -23.38 35.58
C ARG A 31 0.91 -22.07 34.82
N ALA A 32 1.38 -22.13 33.58
CA ALA A 32 1.07 -21.08 32.63
C ALA A 32 -0.38 -20.69 32.93
N HIS A 33 -0.64 -19.44 33.23
CA HIS A 33 -2.01 -18.97 33.26
C HIS A 33 -2.49 -19.32 31.86
N ALA A 34 -3.40 -20.30 31.77
CA ALA A 34 -4.20 -20.41 30.58
C ALA A 34 -4.75 -19.01 30.36
N ALA A 35 -4.69 -18.51 29.14
CA ALA A 35 -5.40 -17.32 28.77
C ALA A 35 -6.77 -17.35 29.44
N PRO A 36 -7.27 -16.25 30.02
CA PRO A 36 -8.63 -16.22 30.50
C PRO A 36 -9.47 -16.84 29.38
N ALA A 37 -10.30 -17.81 29.68
CA ALA A 37 -11.06 -18.52 28.67
C ALA A 37 -11.85 -17.48 27.87
N GLY A 38 -11.36 -17.11 26.69
CA GLY A 38 -12.03 -16.08 25.92
C GLY A 38 -11.29 -15.49 24.73
N TYR A 39 -9.98 -15.36 24.73
CA TYR A 39 -9.25 -14.68 23.63
C TYR A 39 -8.33 -15.65 22.88
N ASP A 40 -8.46 -15.70 21.54
CA ASP A 40 -7.58 -16.49 20.68
C ASP A 40 -6.53 -15.59 20.02
N TYR A 41 -5.35 -15.50 20.67
CA TYR A 41 -4.25 -14.69 20.15
C TYR A 41 -3.72 -15.16 18.79
N ALA A 42 -3.97 -16.42 18.40
CA ALA A 42 -3.56 -16.93 17.10
C ALA A 42 -4.48 -16.41 15.98
N GLU A 43 -5.79 -16.25 16.24
CA GLU A 43 -6.72 -15.56 15.35
C GLU A 43 -6.31 -14.11 15.21
N ALA A 44 -6.14 -13.37 16.31
CA ALA A 44 -5.73 -11.98 16.30
C ALA A 44 -4.41 -11.75 15.54
N LEU A 45 -3.41 -12.61 15.76
CA LEU A 45 -2.15 -12.54 15.00
C LEU A 45 -2.34 -12.79 13.50
N GLN A 46 -3.25 -13.67 13.13
CA GLN A 46 -3.56 -13.94 11.73
C GLN A 46 -4.20 -12.72 11.08
N ASP A 47 -5.15 -12.08 11.77
CA ASP A 47 -5.82 -10.86 11.35
C ASP A 47 -4.81 -9.71 11.24
N SER A 48 -3.99 -9.48 12.29
CA SER A 48 -2.98 -8.42 12.33
C SER A 48 -1.99 -8.48 11.15
N MET A 49 -1.66 -9.66 10.67
CA MET A 49 -0.80 -9.80 9.48
C MET A 49 -1.53 -9.51 8.15
N TYR A 50 -2.85 -9.63 8.10
CA TYR A 50 -3.64 -9.25 6.92
C TYR A 50 -3.65 -7.72 6.70
N PHE A 51 -3.70 -6.94 7.76
CA PHE A 51 -3.62 -5.48 7.70
C PHE A 51 -2.46 -4.99 6.82
N TYR A 52 -1.24 -5.55 7.00
CA TYR A 52 -0.11 -5.18 6.16
C TYR A 52 -0.31 -5.51 4.67
N ALA A 53 -1.07 -6.54 4.33
CA ALA A 53 -1.39 -6.83 2.93
C ALA A 53 -2.38 -5.82 2.35
N ALA A 54 -3.25 -5.23 3.17
CA ALA A 54 -4.17 -4.15 2.78
C ALA A 54 -3.45 -2.82 2.56
N GLN A 55 -2.36 -2.57 3.30
CA GLN A 55 -1.57 -1.33 3.20
C GLN A 55 -0.56 -1.31 2.05
N ARG A 56 -0.38 -2.39 1.31
CA ARG A 56 0.58 -2.45 0.20
C ARG A 56 0.28 -1.43 -0.89
N SER A 57 1.31 -0.69 -1.31
CA SER A 57 1.34 0.17 -2.49
C SER A 57 2.10 -0.51 -3.63
N GLY A 58 1.91 -0.09 -4.88
CA GLY A 58 2.61 -0.62 -6.04
C GLY A 58 1.86 -1.71 -6.79
N GLN A 59 2.59 -2.48 -7.59
CA GLN A 59 2.02 -3.61 -8.32
C GLN A 59 1.86 -4.81 -7.40
N LEU A 60 0.63 -5.14 -7.05
CA LEU A 60 0.33 -6.23 -6.14
C LEU A 60 0.54 -7.59 -6.79
N ALA A 61 0.99 -8.56 -6.00
CA ALA A 61 1.05 -9.95 -6.45
C ALA A 61 -0.36 -10.45 -6.82
N PRO A 62 -0.49 -11.31 -7.86
CA PRO A 62 -1.80 -11.82 -8.30
C PRO A 62 -2.60 -12.56 -7.23
N ASP A 63 -1.96 -12.94 -6.15
CA ASP A 63 -2.50 -13.67 -5.01
C ASP A 63 -2.52 -12.82 -3.73
N ASN A 64 -2.48 -11.49 -3.85
CA ASN A 64 -2.71 -10.63 -2.70
C ASN A 64 -4.01 -11.06 -2.00
N PRO A 65 -4.01 -11.29 -0.67
CA PRO A 65 -5.17 -11.87 0.00
C PRO A 65 -6.36 -10.90 0.13
N VAL A 66 -6.17 -9.63 -0.19
CA VAL A 66 -7.16 -8.57 -0.02
C VAL A 66 -7.93 -8.38 -1.32
N ASP A 67 -9.19 -8.81 -1.34
CA ASP A 67 -10.03 -8.82 -2.56
C ASP A 67 -10.32 -7.41 -3.11
N TRP A 68 -10.34 -6.42 -2.24
CA TRP A 68 -10.66 -5.02 -2.57
C TRP A 68 -9.42 -4.16 -2.88
N ARG A 69 -8.20 -4.73 -2.85
CA ARG A 69 -6.98 -4.03 -3.24
C ARG A 69 -6.47 -4.47 -4.62
N GLY A 70 -6.04 -3.47 -5.39
CA GLY A 70 -5.43 -3.62 -6.70
C GLY A 70 -4.06 -2.96 -6.81
N ASP A 71 -3.54 -2.86 -8.04
CA ASP A 71 -2.30 -2.13 -8.30
C ASP A 71 -2.53 -0.63 -8.09
N SER A 72 -1.65 0.06 -7.36
CA SER A 72 -1.72 1.50 -7.07
C SER A 72 -0.35 2.16 -7.23
N ASP A 73 -0.32 3.48 -7.37
CA ASP A 73 0.90 4.30 -7.27
C ASP A 73 2.06 3.87 -8.19
N LEU A 74 1.75 3.32 -9.35
CA LEU A 74 2.74 2.73 -10.26
C LEU A 74 3.74 3.74 -10.85
N SER A 75 3.55 5.03 -10.60
CA SER A 75 4.42 6.11 -11.05
C SER A 75 5.26 6.75 -9.96
N ASP A 76 5.18 6.25 -8.72
CA ASP A 76 5.92 6.81 -7.59
C ASP A 76 7.43 6.91 -7.85
N GLY A 77 8.02 8.07 -7.55
CA GLY A 77 9.41 8.39 -7.80
C GLY A 77 9.73 8.89 -9.22
N SER A 78 8.78 8.84 -10.15
CA SER A 78 9.00 9.27 -11.53
C SER A 78 9.32 10.76 -11.64
N ASP A 79 8.87 11.58 -10.70
CA ASP A 79 9.18 13.02 -10.59
C ASP A 79 10.68 13.29 -10.38
N ASN A 80 11.39 12.37 -9.75
CA ASN A 80 12.83 12.42 -9.51
C ASN A 80 13.62 11.40 -10.37
N GLY A 81 12.94 10.66 -11.28
CA GLY A 81 13.54 9.69 -12.18
C GLY A 81 14.02 8.43 -11.47
N VAL A 82 13.45 8.09 -10.35
CA VAL A 82 13.67 6.86 -9.57
C VAL A 82 12.43 6.01 -9.55
N ASN A 83 12.55 4.75 -9.16
CA ASN A 83 11.41 3.86 -8.96
C ASN A 83 11.16 3.69 -7.45
N LEU A 84 10.05 4.25 -6.98
CA LEU A 84 9.57 4.13 -5.60
C LEU A 84 8.22 3.40 -5.53
N THR A 85 7.91 2.57 -6.54
CA THR A 85 6.74 1.69 -6.48
C THR A 85 6.98 0.59 -5.44
N GLY A 86 5.95 0.18 -4.72
CA GLY A 86 6.08 -0.73 -3.59
C GLY A 86 6.01 -0.01 -2.25
N GLY A 87 6.38 -0.67 -1.16
CA GLY A 87 6.23 -0.16 0.19
C GLY A 87 4.77 -0.15 0.65
N TYR A 88 4.50 0.63 1.66
CA TYR A 88 3.21 0.65 2.33
C TYR A 88 2.64 2.06 2.40
N HIS A 89 1.33 2.20 2.27
CA HIS A 89 0.61 3.35 2.78
C HIS A 89 0.71 3.34 4.31
N ASP A 90 0.83 4.49 4.92
CA ASP A 90 1.13 4.60 6.35
C ASP A 90 -0.04 4.21 7.25
N ALA A 91 -1.19 4.80 7.00
CA ALA A 91 -2.35 4.71 7.87
C ALA A 91 -3.65 4.62 7.04
N GLY A 92 -4.67 5.42 7.36
CA GLY A 92 -5.87 5.55 6.55
C GLY A 92 -5.68 6.39 5.29
N ASP A 93 -4.59 7.10 5.19
CA ASP A 93 -4.12 7.89 4.05
C ASP A 93 -3.33 7.04 3.02
N LEU A 94 -2.89 7.68 1.94
CA LEU A 94 -2.11 7.04 0.89
C LEU A 94 -0.65 7.53 0.85
N VAL A 95 -0.22 8.28 1.85
CA VAL A 95 1.19 8.73 1.97
C VAL A 95 2.08 7.54 2.35
N LYS A 96 3.29 7.51 1.82
CA LYS A 96 4.35 6.62 2.30
C LYS A 96 5.32 7.41 3.15
N PHE A 97 5.36 7.14 4.45
CA PHE A 97 6.32 7.71 5.40
C PHE A 97 7.38 6.67 5.73
N GLY A 98 8.61 6.93 5.32
CA GLY A 98 9.70 5.95 5.46
C GLY A 98 10.12 5.68 6.90
N LEU A 99 9.94 6.62 7.83
CA LEU A 99 10.35 6.41 9.24
C LEU A 99 9.43 5.40 9.96
N PRO A 100 8.10 5.57 10.00
CA PRO A 100 7.21 4.55 10.59
C PRO A 100 7.20 3.23 9.81
N GLU A 101 7.41 3.24 8.48
CA GLU A 101 7.56 2.00 7.71
C GLU A 101 8.81 1.23 8.14
N ALA A 102 9.97 1.90 8.23
CA ALA A 102 11.21 1.27 8.66
C ALA A 102 11.11 0.74 10.10
N TYR A 103 10.58 1.53 11.03
CA TYR A 103 10.28 1.09 12.39
C TYR A 103 9.42 -0.17 12.40
N SER A 104 8.34 -0.18 11.63
CA SER A 104 7.45 -1.34 11.58
C SER A 104 8.16 -2.60 11.08
N MET A 105 9.02 -2.48 10.06
CA MET A 105 9.80 -3.62 9.56
C MET A 105 10.81 -4.12 10.61
N THR A 106 11.48 -3.21 11.34
CA THR A 106 12.39 -3.57 12.45
C THR A 106 11.65 -4.38 13.51
N GLN A 107 10.52 -3.88 13.98
CA GLN A 107 9.79 -4.46 15.10
C GLN A 107 9.10 -5.78 14.71
N LEU A 108 8.58 -5.90 13.49
CA LEU A 108 8.06 -7.18 12.97
C LEU A 108 9.16 -8.24 12.86
N ALA A 109 10.36 -7.85 12.38
CA ALA A 109 11.49 -8.75 12.31
C ALA A 109 11.94 -9.21 13.71
N TRP A 110 11.97 -8.29 14.70
CA TRP A 110 12.26 -8.63 16.08
C TRP A 110 11.25 -9.63 16.65
N GLY A 111 9.96 -9.34 16.53
CA GLY A 111 8.90 -10.25 16.98
C GLY A 111 9.01 -11.65 16.37
N TYR A 112 9.35 -11.73 15.07
CA TYR A 112 9.55 -13.04 14.41
C TYR A 112 10.79 -13.79 14.89
N LEU A 113 11.90 -13.08 15.09
CA LEU A 113 13.15 -13.71 15.55
C LEU A 113 12.98 -14.36 16.92
N ASP A 114 12.24 -13.73 17.82
CA ASP A 114 12.08 -14.19 19.19
C ASP A 114 10.86 -15.13 19.39
N TYR A 115 9.77 -14.92 18.60
CA TYR A 115 8.53 -15.68 18.72
C TYR A 115 8.09 -16.42 17.44
N GLN A 116 9.03 -16.93 16.65
CA GLN A 116 8.77 -17.66 15.41
C GLN A 116 7.74 -18.80 15.57
N GLN A 117 7.72 -19.46 16.74
CA GLN A 117 6.77 -20.54 16.99
C GLN A 117 5.33 -20.02 17.14
N GLY A 118 5.13 -18.81 17.67
CA GLY A 118 3.84 -18.14 17.75
C GLY A 118 3.29 -17.84 16.35
N TYR A 119 4.08 -17.19 15.49
CA TYR A 119 3.72 -16.97 14.09
C TYR A 119 3.43 -18.25 13.31
N THR A 120 4.21 -19.30 13.59
CA THR A 120 3.98 -20.61 12.97
C THR A 120 2.67 -21.25 13.44
N ALA A 121 2.37 -21.15 14.73
CA ALA A 121 1.14 -21.68 15.33
C ALA A 121 -0.12 -20.95 14.81
N ALA A 122 -0.03 -19.65 14.64
CA ALA A 122 -1.08 -18.83 14.03
C ALA A 122 -1.20 -19.02 12.49
N GLY A 123 -0.28 -19.74 11.86
CA GLY A 123 -0.27 -19.89 10.40
C GLY A 123 0.20 -18.65 9.65
N SER A 124 0.71 -17.63 10.33
CA SER A 124 1.03 -16.29 9.79
C SER A 124 2.50 -16.13 9.39
N ALA A 125 3.36 -17.11 9.68
CA ALA A 125 4.81 -17.00 9.43
C ALA A 125 5.15 -16.68 7.96
N GLN A 126 4.44 -17.24 7.01
CA GLN A 126 4.68 -16.97 5.59
C GLN A 126 4.27 -15.54 5.21
N GLN A 127 3.13 -15.08 5.70
CA GLN A 127 2.64 -13.72 5.44
C GLN A 127 3.57 -12.67 6.06
N LEU A 128 4.10 -12.92 7.26
CA LEU A 128 5.13 -12.06 7.85
C LEU A 128 6.38 -11.97 6.96
N LEU A 129 6.89 -13.10 6.44
CA LEU A 129 8.05 -13.09 5.56
C LEU A 129 7.77 -12.32 4.24
N GLU A 130 6.56 -12.39 3.74
CA GLU A 130 6.12 -11.61 2.57
C GLU A 130 6.00 -10.12 2.89
N THR A 131 5.51 -9.80 4.10
CA THR A 131 5.42 -8.42 4.60
C THR A 131 6.81 -7.80 4.75
N LEU A 132 7.72 -8.46 5.44
CA LEU A 132 9.11 -7.97 5.57
C LEU A 132 9.76 -7.78 4.20
N ARG A 133 9.65 -8.76 3.30
CA ARG A 133 10.24 -8.63 1.97
C ARG A 133 9.67 -7.45 1.19
N TRP A 134 8.36 -7.17 1.32
CA TRP A 134 7.73 -6.05 0.62
C TRP A 134 8.26 -4.70 1.09
N GLY A 135 8.37 -4.48 2.40
CA GLY A 135 8.94 -3.25 2.98
C GLY A 135 10.46 -3.15 2.75
N ASP A 136 11.20 -4.24 2.97
CA ASP A 136 12.65 -4.26 2.73
C ASP A 136 13.00 -3.94 1.26
N ASP A 137 12.27 -4.51 0.29
CA ASP A 137 12.48 -4.26 -1.14
C ASP A 137 12.20 -2.78 -1.48
N TYR A 138 11.24 -2.15 -0.82
CA TYR A 138 10.98 -0.72 -0.95
C TYR A 138 12.11 0.12 -0.33
N ILE A 139 12.56 -0.18 0.88
CA ILE A 139 13.69 0.50 1.53
C ILE A 139 14.94 0.41 0.65
N LEU A 140 15.22 -0.78 0.07
CA LEU A 140 16.32 -0.95 -0.88
C LEU A 140 16.17 -0.05 -2.12
N SER A 141 14.96 0.07 -2.66
CA SER A 141 14.68 0.92 -3.82
C SER A 141 14.79 2.41 -3.49
N ALA A 142 14.40 2.81 -2.28
CA ALA A 142 14.48 4.18 -1.78
C ALA A 142 15.91 4.64 -1.48
N TYR A 143 16.81 3.71 -1.16
CA TYR A 143 18.24 3.98 -0.95
C TYR A 143 19.01 3.95 -2.29
N THR A 144 18.92 5.04 -3.03
CA THR A 144 19.40 5.11 -4.42
C THR A 144 20.93 5.21 -4.58
N ASN A 145 21.62 5.68 -3.55
CA ASN A 145 23.08 5.73 -3.47
C ASN A 145 23.52 6.04 -2.04
N ALA A 146 24.83 5.96 -1.76
CA ALA A 146 25.42 6.09 -0.43
C ALA A 146 25.07 7.36 0.37
N THR A 147 24.45 8.35 -0.24
CA THR A 147 24.12 9.64 0.39
C THR A 147 22.77 10.21 -0.04
N THR A 148 21.88 9.36 -0.53
CA THR A 148 20.51 9.76 -0.92
C THR A 148 19.54 8.65 -0.58
N PHE A 149 18.62 8.95 0.30
CA PHE A 149 17.53 8.05 0.70
C PHE A 149 16.20 8.78 0.64
N TYR A 150 15.24 8.23 -0.12
CA TYR A 150 13.89 8.78 -0.22
C TYR A 150 13.07 8.35 0.99
N GLY A 151 12.65 9.33 1.78
CA GLY A 151 11.97 9.10 3.06
C GLY A 151 10.48 9.39 3.04
N GLN A 152 9.93 9.89 1.93
CA GLN A 152 8.49 10.15 1.82
C GLN A 152 8.06 10.19 0.36
N VAL A 153 6.87 9.64 0.08
CA VAL A 153 6.15 9.83 -1.19
C VAL A 153 4.74 10.33 -0.88
N ALA A 154 4.27 11.27 -1.67
CA ALA A 154 3.11 12.13 -1.51
C ALA A 154 3.27 13.25 -0.45
N ASP A 155 2.50 14.32 -0.61
CA ASP A 155 2.40 15.41 0.37
C ASP A 155 1.14 15.20 1.21
N PRO A 156 1.26 14.98 2.53
CA PRO A 156 0.11 14.64 3.37
C PRO A 156 -1.00 15.70 3.33
N ASN A 157 -0.66 17.00 3.19
CA ASN A 157 -1.67 18.04 3.15
C ASN A 157 -2.52 18.03 1.87
N THR A 158 -1.99 17.43 0.80
CA THR A 158 -2.72 17.26 -0.46
C THR A 158 -3.41 15.89 -0.49
N ASP A 159 -2.72 14.85 -0.05
CA ASP A 159 -3.24 13.49 0.04
C ASP A 159 -4.52 13.41 0.88
N HIS A 160 -4.53 13.99 2.07
CA HIS A 160 -5.68 14.02 2.98
C HIS A 160 -6.91 14.78 2.46
N GLN A 161 -6.83 15.37 1.26
CA GLN A 161 -8.01 15.93 0.58
C GLN A 161 -8.72 14.90 -0.29
N TYR A 162 -8.06 13.77 -0.59
CA TYR A 162 -8.64 12.67 -1.34
C TYR A 162 -9.19 11.62 -0.37
N TRP A 163 -10.39 11.12 -0.68
CA TRP A 163 -10.99 10.00 0.02
C TRP A 163 -11.57 9.03 -1.00
N GLY A 164 -10.78 8.05 -1.35
CA GLY A 164 -11.13 7.04 -2.35
C GLY A 164 -10.07 5.95 -2.44
N PRO A 165 -10.27 4.96 -3.32
CA PRO A 165 -9.35 3.83 -3.43
C PRO A 165 -8.01 4.24 -4.05
N ALA A 166 -6.93 3.66 -3.54
CA ALA A 166 -5.56 3.92 -4.00
C ALA A 166 -5.35 3.61 -5.49
N GLU A 167 -6.12 2.68 -6.04
CA GLU A 167 -6.03 2.22 -7.43
C GLU A 167 -6.37 3.29 -8.47
N VAL A 168 -7.06 4.34 -8.03
CA VAL A 168 -7.51 5.45 -8.89
C VAL A 168 -7.19 6.82 -8.27
N ASP A 169 -6.19 6.87 -7.38
CA ASP A 169 -5.75 8.12 -6.75
C ASP A 169 -5.30 9.15 -7.81
N PRO A 170 -5.99 10.31 -7.93
CA PRO A 170 -5.63 11.35 -8.87
C PRO A 170 -4.61 12.36 -8.30
N VAL A 171 -4.23 12.20 -7.02
CA VAL A 171 -3.40 13.18 -6.31
C VAL A 171 -1.96 13.12 -6.80
N ALA A 172 -1.31 14.27 -6.90
CA ALA A 172 0.11 14.31 -7.21
C ALA A 172 0.93 13.74 -6.05
N ARG A 173 1.83 12.82 -6.34
CA ARG A 173 2.64 12.09 -5.37
C ARG A 173 4.12 12.44 -5.52
N PRO A 174 4.54 13.65 -5.07
CA PRO A 174 5.96 14.04 -5.10
C PRO A 174 6.78 13.19 -4.14
N SER A 175 8.03 12.94 -4.50
CA SER A 175 8.97 12.17 -3.67
C SER A 175 10.03 13.05 -3.04
N TYR A 176 10.37 12.79 -1.77
CA TYR A 176 11.25 13.59 -0.95
C TYR A 176 12.38 12.75 -0.38
N ALA A 177 13.60 13.28 -0.39
CA ALA A 177 14.80 12.57 0.03
C ALA A 177 15.61 13.35 1.08
N ILE A 178 16.27 12.60 1.94
CA ILE A 178 17.42 13.06 2.72
C ILE A 178 18.70 12.88 1.91
N THR A 179 19.69 13.76 2.13
CA THR A 179 20.94 13.78 1.39
C THR A 179 22.12 14.14 2.29
N ALA A 180 23.36 14.00 1.80
CA ALA A 180 24.55 14.44 2.56
C ALA A 180 24.55 15.92 2.95
N SER A 181 23.77 16.77 2.26
CA SER A 181 23.66 18.19 2.60
C SER A 181 22.49 18.51 3.53
N CYS A 182 21.60 17.56 3.74
CA CYS A 182 20.44 17.64 4.60
C CYS A 182 20.16 16.22 5.12
N GLY A 183 20.78 15.86 6.23
CA GLY A 183 20.78 14.52 6.81
C GLY A 183 19.44 14.17 7.47
N GLY A 184 19.26 12.88 7.75
CA GLY A 184 18.13 12.32 8.47
C GLY A 184 18.61 11.05 9.15
N SER A 185 19.30 11.20 10.28
CA SER A 185 19.93 10.09 11.00
C SER A 185 18.90 9.15 11.60
N ASP A 186 17.79 9.70 12.07
CA ASP A 186 16.61 9.00 12.54
C ASP A 186 16.10 8.00 11.48
N LEU A 187 15.68 8.50 10.34
CA LEU A 187 15.15 7.71 9.21
C LEU A 187 16.16 6.71 8.66
N ALA A 188 17.41 7.14 8.44
CA ALA A 188 18.41 6.28 7.80
C ALA A 188 18.95 5.19 8.75
N ALA A 189 19.04 5.46 10.05
CA ALA A 189 19.45 4.47 11.04
C ALA A 189 18.33 3.46 11.33
N GLU A 190 17.07 3.91 11.35
CA GLU A 190 15.91 3.01 11.46
C GLU A 190 15.79 2.08 10.25
N ALA A 191 15.97 2.63 9.03
CA ALA A 191 16.03 1.79 7.84
C ALA A 191 17.21 0.79 7.85
N ALA A 192 18.32 1.16 8.47
CA ALA A 192 19.44 0.24 8.69
C ALA A 192 19.09 -0.86 9.69
N ALA A 193 18.34 -0.55 10.76
CA ALA A 193 17.84 -1.53 11.72
C ALA A 193 16.87 -2.52 11.05
N ALA A 194 15.95 -2.03 10.22
CA ALA A 194 15.01 -2.85 9.45
C ALA A 194 15.72 -3.86 8.55
N LEU A 195 16.64 -3.39 7.73
CA LEU A 195 17.38 -4.28 6.83
C LEU A 195 18.32 -5.24 7.58
N ALA A 196 18.94 -4.80 8.69
CA ALA A 196 19.83 -5.64 9.48
C ALA A 196 19.06 -6.76 10.23
N SER A 197 17.93 -6.46 10.86
CA SER A 197 17.06 -7.42 11.51
C SER A 197 16.46 -8.42 10.51
N SER A 198 15.93 -7.93 9.39
CA SER A 198 15.43 -8.76 8.30
C SER A 198 16.50 -9.64 7.68
N SER A 199 17.77 -9.19 7.64
CA SER A 199 18.88 -10.04 7.19
C SER A 199 19.02 -11.32 8.03
N LEU A 200 18.74 -11.25 9.33
CA LEU A 200 18.73 -12.42 10.22
C LEU A 200 17.54 -13.34 9.95
N VAL A 201 16.36 -12.76 9.70
CA VAL A 201 15.15 -13.50 9.34
C VAL A 201 15.38 -14.33 8.07
N PHE A 202 15.94 -13.72 7.04
CA PHE A 202 16.16 -14.38 5.74
C PHE A 202 17.45 -15.21 5.67
N LYS A 203 18.30 -15.19 6.69
CA LYS A 203 19.63 -15.82 6.70
C LYS A 203 19.64 -17.28 6.25
N THR A 204 18.67 -18.07 6.68
CA THR A 204 18.59 -19.50 6.36
C THR A 204 17.73 -19.78 5.13
N SER A 205 16.77 -18.93 4.86
CA SER A 205 15.79 -19.12 3.78
C SER A 205 16.24 -18.54 2.45
N ASP A 206 16.96 -17.40 2.45
CA ASP A 206 17.50 -16.71 1.29
C ASP A 206 18.79 -15.99 1.64
N ALA A 207 19.89 -16.75 1.67
CA ALA A 207 21.20 -16.22 2.07
C ALA A 207 21.75 -15.12 1.15
N LYS A 208 21.31 -15.07 -0.12
CA LYS A 208 21.71 -13.99 -1.04
C LYS A 208 21.01 -12.70 -0.66
N TYR A 209 19.72 -12.75 -0.47
CA TYR A 209 18.93 -11.59 -0.04
C TYR A 209 19.36 -11.09 1.33
N SER A 210 19.57 -11.99 2.29
CA SER A 210 20.14 -11.66 3.60
C SER A 210 21.47 -10.90 3.50
N ALA A 211 22.37 -11.31 2.60
CA ALA A 211 23.64 -10.61 2.40
C ALA A 211 23.49 -9.24 1.71
N GLU A 212 22.51 -9.07 0.84
CA GLU A 212 22.14 -7.81 0.21
C GLU A 212 21.60 -6.84 1.26
N LEU A 213 20.59 -7.26 2.02
CA LEU A 213 20.03 -6.48 3.14
C LEU A 213 21.11 -6.00 4.10
N LEU A 214 21.99 -6.89 4.53
CA LEU A 214 23.07 -6.54 5.46
C LEU A 214 24.08 -5.55 4.87
N THR A 215 24.34 -5.62 3.59
CA THR A 215 25.25 -4.69 2.90
C THR A 215 24.67 -3.28 2.87
N GLU A 216 23.41 -3.16 2.50
CA GLU A 216 22.72 -1.87 2.41
C GLU A 216 22.42 -1.31 3.81
N ALA A 217 22.10 -2.17 4.81
CA ALA A 217 21.99 -1.76 6.21
C ALA A 217 23.26 -1.06 6.72
N GLN A 218 24.45 -1.63 6.43
CA GLN A 218 25.72 -1.00 6.79
C GLN A 218 25.93 0.33 6.07
N GLY A 219 25.49 0.44 4.82
CA GLY A 219 25.53 1.66 4.03
C GLY A 219 24.65 2.76 4.63
N LEU A 220 23.40 2.44 4.94
CA LEU A 220 22.42 3.34 5.55
C LEU A 220 22.86 3.82 6.93
N TRP A 221 23.35 2.92 7.79
CA TRP A 221 23.87 3.30 9.09
C TRP A 221 25.08 4.24 8.99
N ASN A 222 26.00 3.97 8.07
CA ASN A 222 27.15 4.86 7.82
C ASN A 222 26.69 6.23 7.32
N PHE A 223 25.67 6.30 6.47
CA PHE A 223 25.06 7.55 6.01
C PHE A 223 24.45 8.29 7.19
N ALA A 224 23.60 7.65 7.98
CA ALA A 224 22.99 8.20 9.19
C ALA A 224 24.02 8.81 10.16
N ASN A 225 25.10 8.07 10.40
CA ASN A 225 26.15 8.48 11.36
C ASN A 225 27.10 9.57 10.81
N THR A 226 27.25 9.70 9.50
CA THR A 226 28.15 10.66 8.84
C THR A 226 27.47 12.01 8.61
N ASP A 227 26.26 11.99 8.10
CA ASP A 227 25.50 13.16 7.65
C ASP A 227 24.32 13.38 8.61
N ARG A 228 24.60 13.68 9.86
CA ARG A 228 23.65 13.72 10.98
C ARG A 228 22.64 14.85 10.87
N GLY A 229 21.40 14.56 11.27
CA GLY A 229 20.28 15.50 11.34
C GLY A 229 18.95 14.76 11.49
N ASP A 230 17.91 15.51 11.82
CA ASP A 230 16.53 15.02 11.87
C ASP A 230 15.95 15.08 10.47
N TYR A 231 15.36 13.99 9.96
CA TYR A 231 14.86 13.93 8.58
C TYR A 231 13.74 14.96 8.31
N ALA A 232 12.90 15.24 9.32
CA ALA A 232 11.82 16.21 9.22
C ALA A 232 12.32 17.66 9.05
N ALA A 233 13.60 17.95 9.34
CA ALA A 233 14.22 19.22 8.98
C ALA A 233 14.46 19.34 7.48
N CYS A 234 14.60 18.22 6.76
CA CYS A 234 14.80 18.15 5.32
C CYS A 234 13.48 17.93 4.59
N ILE A 235 12.67 16.99 5.06
CA ILE A 235 11.36 16.64 4.52
C ILE A 235 10.29 17.36 5.36
N THR A 236 10.15 18.66 5.10
CA THR A 236 9.32 19.53 5.97
C THR A 236 7.83 19.22 5.93
N SER A 237 7.35 18.51 4.93
CA SER A 237 5.98 18.03 4.87
C SER A 237 5.68 16.95 5.92
N ALA A 238 6.70 16.27 6.45
CA ALA A 238 6.56 15.32 7.54
C ALA A 238 6.31 15.96 8.92
N GLN A 239 6.69 17.23 9.11
CA GLN A 239 6.69 17.89 10.44
C GLN A 239 5.34 17.90 11.16
N GLY A 240 4.23 17.87 10.43
CA GLY A 240 2.89 17.83 11.02
C GLY A 240 2.42 16.42 11.41
N PHE A 241 3.17 15.39 11.04
CA PHE A 241 2.79 13.99 11.14
C PHE A 241 3.84 13.17 11.88
N TYR A 242 5.04 13.06 11.33
CA TYR A 242 6.14 12.25 11.86
C TYR A 242 7.39 13.13 12.08
N ASN A 243 7.29 14.08 13.00
CA ASN A 243 8.40 14.92 13.38
C ASN A 243 9.26 14.27 14.46
N SER A 244 10.58 14.23 14.28
CA SER A 244 11.51 13.70 15.27
C SER A 244 11.55 14.55 16.52
N PHE A 245 10.82 14.16 17.57
CA PHE A 245 10.74 14.86 18.85
C PHE A 245 11.87 14.46 19.82
N SER A 246 12.27 13.17 19.76
CA SER A 246 13.35 12.62 20.59
C SER A 246 14.75 12.79 19.99
N GLY A 247 14.82 13.23 18.73
CA GLY A 247 16.03 13.29 17.92
C GLY A 247 16.32 11.95 17.24
N TYR A 248 17.59 11.54 17.13
CA TYR A 248 18.02 10.40 16.33
C TYR A 248 18.97 9.42 17.05
N TRP A 249 19.21 9.63 18.33
CA TRP A 249 20.20 8.81 19.02
C TRP A 249 19.75 7.38 19.27
N SER A 250 18.48 7.18 19.58
CA SER A 250 17.92 5.84 19.78
C SER A 250 17.99 5.02 18.49
N GLN A 251 17.63 5.58 17.34
CA GLN A 251 17.72 4.89 16.05
C GLN A 251 19.16 4.52 15.67
N LEU A 252 20.13 5.40 15.99
CA LEU A 252 21.56 5.07 15.80
C LEU A 252 22.00 3.90 16.67
N VAL A 253 21.52 3.84 17.92
CA VAL A 253 21.79 2.75 18.86
C VAL A 253 21.13 1.46 18.37
N GLU A 254 19.84 1.50 18.02
CA GLU A 254 19.10 0.34 17.54
C GLU A 254 19.72 -0.23 16.26
N GLY A 255 20.04 0.61 15.28
CA GLY A 255 20.73 0.20 14.05
C GLY A 255 22.07 -0.48 14.34
N ALA A 256 22.86 0.04 15.28
CA ALA A 256 24.13 -0.57 15.67
C ALA A 256 23.93 -1.91 16.42
N ILE A 257 22.90 -2.03 17.25
CA ILE A 257 22.51 -3.29 17.91
C ILE A 257 22.18 -4.35 16.88
N TRP A 258 21.31 -4.04 15.91
CA TRP A 258 20.93 -5.00 14.88
C TRP A 258 22.09 -5.39 13.97
N LEU A 259 22.97 -4.45 13.62
CA LEU A 259 24.22 -4.74 12.90
C LEU A 259 25.16 -5.63 13.71
N TYR A 260 25.23 -5.47 15.04
CA TYR A 260 25.96 -6.40 15.90
C TYR A 260 25.32 -7.79 15.89
N LYS A 261 24.01 -7.89 16.09
CA LYS A 261 23.28 -9.18 16.07
C LYS A 261 23.49 -9.90 14.72
N ALA A 262 23.47 -9.17 13.60
CA ALA A 262 23.61 -9.73 12.26
C ALA A 262 25.05 -10.17 11.92
N THR A 263 26.08 -9.41 12.35
CA THR A 263 27.48 -9.63 11.97
C THR A 263 28.34 -10.32 13.05
N GLY A 264 27.99 -10.18 14.32
CA GLY A 264 28.83 -10.57 15.45
C GLY A 264 30.08 -9.70 15.63
N THR A 265 30.16 -8.55 14.93
CA THR A 265 31.33 -7.66 14.94
C THR A 265 31.27 -6.72 16.14
N SER A 266 32.14 -6.89 17.10
CA SER A 266 32.10 -6.19 18.40
C SER A 266 32.20 -4.66 18.32
N SER A 267 32.71 -4.08 17.21
CA SER A 267 32.72 -2.63 17.06
C SER A 267 31.31 -2.04 17.01
N TRP A 268 30.32 -2.75 16.44
CA TRP A 268 28.95 -2.30 16.41
C TRP A 268 28.34 -2.19 17.83
N LEU A 269 28.56 -3.23 18.67
CA LEU A 269 28.13 -3.17 20.06
C LEU A 269 28.83 -2.03 20.82
N THR A 270 30.15 -1.85 20.61
CA THR A 270 30.88 -0.72 21.21
C THR A 270 30.33 0.63 20.77
N THR A 271 29.88 0.75 19.51
CA THR A 271 29.24 1.97 19.02
C THR A 271 27.87 2.18 19.68
N ALA A 272 27.02 1.15 19.75
CA ALA A 272 25.75 1.24 20.45
C ALA A 272 25.93 1.65 21.93
N GLU A 273 26.88 1.02 22.66
CA GLU A 273 27.21 1.38 24.06
C GLU A 273 27.74 2.82 24.20
N SER A 274 28.43 3.35 23.19
CA SER A 274 28.94 4.72 23.17
C SER A 274 27.82 5.74 22.92
N ASP A 275 27.00 5.48 21.90
CA ASP A 275 25.93 6.39 21.48
C ASP A 275 24.76 6.38 22.48
N TYR A 276 24.59 5.28 23.23
CA TYR A 276 23.64 5.17 24.34
C TYR A 276 23.74 6.33 25.36
N ALA A 277 24.94 6.85 25.61
CA ALA A 277 25.15 7.94 26.53
C ALA A 277 24.56 9.29 26.07
N ASP A 278 24.26 9.40 24.78
CA ASP A 278 23.68 10.59 24.15
C ASP A 278 22.16 10.48 23.93
N MET A 279 21.55 9.33 24.32
CA MET A 279 20.10 9.10 24.26
C MET A 279 19.35 10.03 25.22
N PRO A 280 18.02 10.25 25.00
CA PRO A 280 17.21 11.14 25.81
C PRO A 280 17.27 10.86 27.31
N LEU A 281 17.35 11.93 28.09
CA LEU A 281 17.31 11.85 29.55
C LEU A 281 15.96 12.39 30.07
N ALA A 282 15.46 11.76 31.11
CA ALA A 282 14.28 12.23 31.82
C ALA A 282 14.47 13.67 32.30
N SER A 283 13.42 14.48 32.17
CA SER A 283 13.48 15.93 32.41
C SER A 283 14.16 16.30 33.73
N GLN A 284 15.21 17.12 33.65
CA GLN A 284 16.00 17.58 34.79
C GLN A 284 16.66 16.46 35.60
N SER A 285 16.92 15.31 34.97
CA SER A 285 17.49 14.12 35.56
C SER A 285 18.82 13.73 34.89
N THR A 286 19.50 12.76 35.46
CA THR A 286 20.63 12.03 34.87
C THR A 286 20.24 10.60 34.51
N LEU A 287 18.99 10.24 34.75
CA LEU A 287 18.41 8.96 34.32
C LEU A 287 18.02 9.06 32.86
N HIS A 288 18.11 7.98 32.13
CA HIS A 288 17.50 7.88 30.83
C HIS A 288 15.97 8.04 30.92
N GLU A 289 15.32 8.38 29.80
CA GLU A 289 13.86 8.52 29.77
C GLU A 289 13.20 7.19 30.13
N TYR A 290 12.17 7.22 30.95
CA TYR A 290 11.46 6.05 31.44
C TYR A 290 9.94 6.21 31.41
N ALA A 291 9.46 7.44 31.16
CA ALA A 291 8.04 7.78 31.25
C ALA A 291 7.37 7.83 29.84
N TRP A 292 7.85 7.00 28.95
CA TRP A 292 7.34 6.81 27.60
C TRP A 292 7.42 5.33 27.19
N THR A 293 7.45 4.99 25.89
CA THR A 293 7.68 3.63 25.36
C THR A 293 8.18 3.68 23.92
N SER A 294 8.79 2.60 23.45
CA SER A 294 9.25 2.49 22.05
C SER A 294 8.13 2.79 21.07
N ASN A 295 8.45 3.57 20.07
CA ASN A 295 7.56 3.96 18.97
C ASN A 295 8.43 4.54 17.84
N TRP A 296 7.87 4.84 16.69
CA TRP A 296 8.57 5.36 15.53
C TRP A 296 9.51 6.57 15.79
N ASP A 297 9.28 7.34 16.86
CA ASP A 297 10.10 8.51 17.24
C ASP A 297 11.24 8.15 18.20
N ASP A 298 11.09 7.11 19.02
CA ASP A 298 12.00 6.81 20.11
C ASP A 298 12.10 5.30 20.41
N ASP A 299 13.23 4.69 20.05
CA ASP A 299 13.54 3.28 20.27
C ASP A 299 14.24 3.01 21.60
N SER A 300 14.52 4.05 22.41
CA SER A 300 15.29 3.94 23.64
C SER A 300 14.88 2.77 24.54
N PHE A 301 13.60 2.52 24.62
CA PHE A 301 13.02 1.51 25.53
C PHE A 301 13.25 0.06 25.03
N SER A 302 13.29 -0.14 23.72
CA SER A 302 13.73 -1.38 23.07
C SER A 302 15.23 -1.57 23.26
N ASP A 303 16.00 -0.51 23.11
CA ASP A 303 17.46 -0.51 23.25
C ASP A 303 17.91 -0.92 24.64
N TYR A 304 17.23 -0.43 25.71
CA TYR A 304 17.54 -0.85 27.08
C TYR A 304 17.46 -2.36 27.23
N ILE A 305 16.39 -2.95 26.71
CA ILE A 305 16.12 -4.39 26.79
C ILE A 305 17.15 -5.16 25.97
N MET A 306 17.33 -4.79 24.71
CA MET A 306 18.27 -5.48 23.82
C MET A 306 19.72 -5.40 24.33
N LEU A 307 20.16 -4.26 24.86
CA LEU A 307 21.49 -4.12 25.46
C LEU A 307 21.62 -4.90 26.78
N ALA A 308 20.56 -4.96 27.59
CA ALA A 308 20.55 -5.80 28.79
C ALA A 308 20.71 -7.28 28.42
N GLU A 309 19.99 -7.74 27.39
CA GLU A 309 20.08 -9.12 26.90
C GLU A 309 21.44 -9.47 26.32
N LEU A 310 22.01 -8.59 25.52
CA LEU A 310 23.30 -8.80 24.85
C LEU A 310 24.49 -8.76 25.82
N THR A 311 24.41 -7.92 26.84
CA THR A 311 25.61 -7.63 27.69
C THR A 311 25.49 -8.06 29.12
N GLY A 312 24.28 -8.14 29.68
CA GLY A 312 24.05 -8.34 31.12
C GLY A 312 24.56 -7.19 32.00
N ILE A 313 24.84 -6.01 31.41
CA ILE A 313 25.32 -4.83 32.15
C ILE A 313 24.18 -4.26 32.99
N GLN A 314 24.46 -4.04 34.29
CA GLN A 314 23.44 -3.62 35.25
C GLN A 314 22.80 -2.28 34.91
N GLN A 315 23.46 -1.37 34.20
CA GLN A 315 22.89 -0.11 33.79
C GLN A 315 21.65 -0.31 32.90
N TYR A 316 21.80 -1.11 31.84
CA TYR A 316 20.71 -1.40 30.89
C TYR A 316 19.57 -2.16 31.55
N ILE A 317 19.91 -3.13 32.44
CA ILE A 317 18.91 -3.84 33.25
C ILE A 317 18.13 -2.86 34.12
N THR A 318 18.80 -1.88 34.74
CA THR A 318 18.14 -0.89 35.60
C THR A 318 17.27 0.05 34.80
N ASP A 319 17.71 0.53 33.63
CA ASP A 319 16.95 1.42 32.78
C ASP A 319 15.68 0.72 32.22
N ALA A 320 15.79 -0.57 31.85
CA ALA A 320 14.65 -1.40 31.48
C ALA A 320 13.68 -1.64 32.66
N GLU A 321 14.20 -1.86 33.85
CA GLU A 321 13.40 -2.00 35.09
C GLU A 321 12.68 -0.69 35.42
N ASP A 322 13.37 0.45 35.40
CA ASP A 322 12.80 1.78 35.69
C ASP A 322 11.66 2.13 34.74
N TYR A 323 11.85 1.85 33.43
CA TYR A 323 10.85 2.01 32.39
C TYR A 323 9.62 1.11 32.64
N LEU A 324 9.80 -0.21 32.76
CA LEU A 324 8.68 -1.13 32.91
C LEU A 324 8.01 -1.02 34.29
N ASP A 325 8.75 -0.64 35.33
CA ASP A 325 8.17 -0.32 36.64
C ASP A 325 7.26 0.91 36.52
N TRP A 326 7.63 1.94 35.75
CA TRP A 326 6.78 3.11 35.53
C TRP A 326 5.45 2.72 34.85
N TRP A 327 5.46 1.77 33.93
CA TRP A 327 4.25 1.24 33.31
C TRP A 327 3.41 0.36 34.26
N THR A 328 4.02 -0.32 35.22
CA THR A 328 3.37 -1.36 36.00
C THR A 328 3.14 -0.96 37.46
N THR A 329 4.18 -0.81 38.26
CA THR A 329 4.11 -0.58 39.73
C THR A 329 4.30 0.90 40.11
N GLY A 330 4.91 1.68 39.26
CA GLY A 330 5.32 3.07 39.43
C GLY A 330 6.82 3.19 39.67
N PHE A 331 7.44 4.23 39.08
CA PHE A 331 8.83 4.60 39.28
C PHE A 331 8.99 6.13 39.37
N GLY A 332 10.03 6.65 40.01
CA GLY A 332 10.31 8.08 40.13
C GLY A 332 9.21 8.90 40.85
N GLY A 333 8.30 8.24 41.55
CA GLY A 333 7.15 8.84 42.20
C GLY A 333 5.95 9.07 41.28
N SER A 334 5.96 8.55 40.07
CA SER A 334 4.87 8.60 39.10
C SER A 334 4.63 7.22 38.48
N LYS A 335 3.56 7.10 37.72
CA LYS A 335 3.15 5.91 37.00
C LYS A 335 2.30 6.34 35.82
N VAL A 336 2.28 5.55 34.73
CA VAL A 336 1.33 5.76 33.64
C VAL A 336 -0.11 5.79 34.17
N SER A 337 -0.96 6.59 33.57
CA SER A 337 -2.37 6.65 33.96
C SER A 337 -3.09 5.38 33.52
N TYR A 338 -3.97 4.86 34.37
CA TYR A 338 -4.83 3.75 33.99
C TYR A 338 -6.25 4.21 33.89
N SER A 339 -6.95 3.78 32.83
CA SER A 339 -8.39 3.94 32.72
C SER A 339 -9.13 3.08 33.72
N PRO A 340 -10.41 3.35 34.02
CA PRO A 340 -11.22 2.47 34.88
C PRO A 340 -11.31 1.02 34.37
N GLY A 341 -11.26 0.82 33.05
CA GLY A 341 -11.27 -0.50 32.40
C GLY A 341 -9.93 -1.21 32.38
N GLY A 342 -8.85 -0.50 32.70
CA GLY A 342 -7.52 -1.12 32.83
C GLY A 342 -6.51 -0.80 31.74
N GLU A 343 -6.88 0.02 30.75
CA GLU A 343 -5.91 0.52 29.78
C GLU A 343 -4.80 1.33 30.46
N ALA A 344 -3.57 1.04 30.14
CA ALA A 344 -2.41 1.87 30.50
C ALA A 344 -2.28 3.01 29.47
N PHE A 345 -2.95 4.13 29.72
CA PHE A 345 -3.09 5.26 28.83
C PHE A 345 -1.88 6.20 28.89
N LEU A 346 -1.16 6.32 27.79
CA LEU A 346 -0.01 7.23 27.67
C LEU A 346 -0.37 8.54 26.99
N ASN A 347 -0.92 8.49 25.79
CA ASN A 347 -1.18 9.64 24.94
C ASN A 347 -2.54 9.53 24.24
N GLN A 348 -3.11 10.67 23.88
CA GLN A 348 -4.43 10.76 23.23
C GLN A 348 -4.45 10.28 21.77
N TRP A 349 -3.30 10.15 21.12
CA TRP A 349 -3.18 9.71 19.74
C TRP A 349 -2.52 8.33 19.72
N GLY A 350 -3.27 7.32 19.28
CA GLY A 350 -2.78 5.95 19.26
C GLY A 350 -2.52 5.37 20.66
N SER A 351 -3.46 5.56 21.62
CA SER A 351 -3.27 5.09 22.99
C SER A 351 -3.00 3.59 23.07
N LEU A 352 -3.70 2.80 22.24
CA LEU A 352 -3.55 1.35 22.19
C LEU A 352 -2.22 0.91 21.59
N ARG A 353 -1.66 1.66 20.62
CA ARG A 353 -0.30 1.42 20.14
C ARG A 353 0.70 1.44 21.29
N TYR A 354 0.67 2.50 22.11
CA TYR A 354 1.62 2.64 23.22
C TYR A 354 1.46 1.53 24.26
N SER A 355 0.24 1.15 24.61
CA SER A 355 0.01 0.06 25.54
C SER A 355 0.43 -1.30 24.97
N ALA A 356 0.25 -1.54 23.67
CA ALA A 356 0.71 -2.74 22.97
C ALA A 356 2.23 -2.80 22.87
N ASN A 357 2.90 -1.67 22.59
CA ASN A 357 4.36 -1.59 22.53
C ASN A 357 4.98 -1.86 23.90
N ALA A 358 4.42 -1.27 24.96
CA ALA A 358 4.84 -1.55 26.33
C ALA A 358 4.54 -3.01 26.73
N ALA A 359 3.47 -3.61 26.22
CA ALA A 359 3.14 -5.01 26.46
C ALA A 359 4.19 -5.94 25.83
N TYR A 360 4.58 -5.68 24.57
CA TYR A 360 5.61 -6.48 23.91
C TYR A 360 6.95 -6.41 24.64
N THR A 361 7.45 -5.20 24.92
CA THR A 361 8.72 -5.01 25.62
C THR A 361 8.70 -5.61 27.03
N ALA A 362 7.54 -5.61 27.69
CA ALA A 362 7.35 -6.28 28.99
C ALA A 362 7.43 -7.81 28.87
N LEU A 363 6.95 -8.42 27.75
CA LEU A 363 7.10 -9.85 27.50
C LEU A 363 8.56 -10.22 27.26
N GLU A 364 9.29 -9.46 26.45
CA GLU A 364 10.71 -9.64 26.18
C GLU A 364 11.52 -9.61 27.47
N PHE A 365 11.43 -8.52 28.21
CA PHE A 365 12.23 -8.37 29.42
C PHE A 365 11.82 -9.36 30.52
N SER A 366 10.53 -9.73 30.61
CA SER A 366 10.09 -10.83 31.49
C SER A 366 10.75 -12.15 31.11
N GLY A 367 10.91 -12.42 29.82
CA GLY A 367 11.64 -13.57 29.27
C GLY A 367 13.11 -13.57 29.73
N TYR A 368 13.79 -12.44 29.53
CA TYR A 368 15.17 -12.24 29.95
C TYR A 368 15.37 -12.46 31.46
N LEU A 369 14.55 -11.81 32.31
CA LEU A 369 14.62 -11.99 33.77
C LEU A 369 14.42 -13.44 34.19
N THR A 370 13.46 -14.13 33.53
CA THR A 370 13.17 -15.55 33.82
C THR A 370 14.32 -16.46 33.39
N ALA A 371 14.86 -16.27 32.19
CA ALA A 371 15.94 -17.09 31.64
C ALA A 371 17.23 -16.98 32.46
N ASN A 372 17.49 -15.80 33.03
CA ASN A 372 18.68 -15.54 33.83
C ASN A 372 18.46 -15.73 35.34
N GLY A 373 17.26 -16.14 35.80
CA GLY A 373 16.92 -16.32 37.20
C GLY A 373 17.03 -15.04 38.03
N LEU A 374 16.77 -13.90 37.41
CA LEU A 374 16.75 -12.57 38.03
C LEU A 374 15.41 -12.33 38.75
N ASP A 375 14.96 -11.10 38.92
CA ASP A 375 13.76 -10.75 39.67
C ASP A 375 12.47 -11.44 39.18
N ALA A 376 12.14 -12.57 39.83
CA ALA A 376 10.96 -13.35 39.48
C ALA A 376 9.63 -12.60 39.75
N THR A 377 9.64 -11.61 40.63
CA THR A 377 8.46 -10.80 40.95
C THR A 377 8.18 -9.82 39.82
N ARG A 378 9.19 -9.09 39.33
CA ARG A 378 9.08 -8.23 38.17
C ARG A 378 8.70 -9.03 36.93
N ALA A 379 9.38 -10.14 36.66
CA ALA A 379 9.06 -11.03 35.55
C ALA A 379 7.59 -11.44 35.51
N ALA A 380 7.01 -11.79 36.66
CA ALA A 380 5.58 -12.12 36.74
C ALA A 380 4.67 -10.91 36.57
N THR A 381 5.05 -9.74 37.08
CA THR A 381 4.31 -8.49 36.98
C THR A 381 4.24 -8.00 35.54
N TYR A 382 5.37 -7.99 34.83
CA TYR A 382 5.48 -7.55 33.46
C TYR A 382 4.69 -8.46 32.51
N ARG A 383 4.77 -9.78 32.70
CA ARG A 383 3.96 -10.73 31.93
C ARG A 383 2.46 -10.54 32.13
N ALA A 384 2.04 -10.32 33.38
CA ALA A 384 0.63 -10.09 33.69
C ALA A 384 0.14 -8.75 33.13
N PHE A 385 0.97 -7.71 33.15
CA PHE A 385 0.69 -6.43 32.53
C PHE A 385 0.45 -6.60 31.03
N ALA A 386 1.37 -7.27 30.34
CA ALA A 386 1.30 -7.45 28.90
C ALA A 386 0.00 -8.19 28.48
N ALA A 387 -0.30 -9.32 29.14
CA ALA A 387 -1.52 -10.06 28.86
C ALA A 387 -2.77 -9.19 29.07
N ASN A 388 -2.84 -8.43 30.16
CA ASN A 388 -3.98 -7.58 30.46
C ASN A 388 -4.17 -6.45 29.44
N GLN A 389 -3.10 -5.86 28.88
CA GLN A 389 -3.21 -4.81 27.86
C GLN A 389 -3.67 -5.40 26.52
N ILE A 390 -3.17 -6.55 26.13
CA ILE A 390 -3.63 -7.23 24.90
C ILE A 390 -5.07 -7.71 25.07
N ASP A 391 -5.44 -8.28 26.23
CA ASP A 391 -6.84 -8.65 26.51
C ASP A 391 -7.78 -7.44 26.46
N TYR A 392 -7.34 -6.28 26.98
CA TYR A 392 -8.11 -5.03 26.87
C TYR A 392 -8.34 -4.63 25.38
N ILE A 393 -7.33 -4.73 24.56
CA ILE A 393 -7.45 -4.48 23.11
C ILE A 393 -8.45 -5.44 22.47
N LEU A 394 -8.40 -6.72 22.82
CA LEU A 394 -9.23 -7.76 22.22
C LEU A 394 -10.66 -7.83 22.80
N GLY A 395 -11.00 -7.00 23.80
CA GLY A 395 -12.38 -6.87 24.27
C GLY A 395 -12.59 -6.92 25.79
N ASP A 396 -11.54 -7.17 26.62
CA ASP A 396 -11.68 -7.03 28.09
C ASP A 396 -11.65 -5.55 28.51
N ASN A 397 -12.56 -4.80 27.93
CA ASN A 397 -12.74 -3.37 28.13
C ASN A 397 -14.20 -3.04 28.41
N PRO A 398 -14.52 -1.83 28.93
CA PRO A 398 -15.89 -1.47 29.28
C PRO A 398 -16.88 -1.42 28.12
N ALA A 399 -16.41 -1.27 26.86
CA ALA A 399 -17.22 -1.36 25.66
C ALA A 399 -17.56 -2.82 25.30
N ASN A 400 -16.78 -3.78 25.82
CA ASN A 400 -16.81 -5.18 25.42
C ASN A 400 -16.73 -5.31 23.88
N GLU A 401 -15.79 -4.59 23.29
CA GLU A 401 -15.55 -4.47 21.85
C GLU A 401 -14.07 -4.72 21.57
N SER A 402 -13.78 -5.49 20.52
CA SER A 402 -12.42 -5.61 20.05
C SER A 402 -11.99 -4.31 19.38
N TYR A 403 -10.81 -3.81 19.72
CA TYR A 403 -10.17 -2.70 19.04
C TYR A 403 -9.26 -3.17 17.89
N GLU A 404 -9.19 -4.45 17.66
CA GLU A 404 -8.67 -5.05 16.44
C GLU A 404 -9.83 -5.32 15.48
N VAL A 405 -9.79 -4.71 14.30
CA VAL A 405 -10.84 -4.83 13.29
C VAL A 405 -10.92 -6.26 12.76
N GLY A 406 -12.12 -6.81 12.69
CA GLY A 406 -12.36 -8.16 12.15
C GLY A 406 -12.26 -9.30 13.17
N TYR A 407 -11.60 -9.10 14.32
CA TYR A 407 -11.45 -10.12 15.34
C TYR A 407 -12.80 -10.54 15.95
N THR A 408 -13.08 -11.83 15.96
CA THR A 408 -14.42 -12.38 16.26
C THR A 408 -14.45 -13.58 17.20
N ASP A 409 -13.37 -13.84 17.93
CA ASP A 409 -13.32 -15.01 18.83
C ASP A 409 -14.54 -15.09 19.78
N ALA A 410 -14.93 -16.30 20.07
CA ALA A 410 -16.14 -16.63 20.85
C ALA A 410 -16.19 -16.02 22.27
N GLY A 411 -15.10 -15.51 22.78
CA GLY A 411 -15.01 -14.81 24.08
C GLY A 411 -15.15 -13.31 23.98
N ALA A 412 -14.89 -12.76 22.84
CA ALA A 412 -14.97 -11.33 22.55
C ALA A 412 -16.35 -10.93 22.02
N ASN A 413 -16.61 -9.65 21.99
CA ASN A 413 -17.76 -9.12 21.28
C ASN A 413 -17.50 -9.22 19.76
N SER A 414 -18.51 -9.55 18.98
CA SER A 414 -18.43 -9.62 17.53
C SER A 414 -18.47 -8.25 16.82
N SER A 415 -18.44 -7.15 17.56
CA SER A 415 -18.34 -5.80 17.02
C SER A 415 -16.90 -5.32 17.03
N TRP A 416 -16.55 -4.53 16.03
CA TRP A 416 -15.29 -3.81 15.89
C TRP A 416 -15.53 -2.42 15.34
N PRO A 417 -14.57 -1.49 15.52
CA PRO A 417 -14.72 -0.10 15.12
C PRO A 417 -14.77 0.11 13.59
N GLN A 418 -15.29 1.26 13.19
CA GLN A 418 -15.30 1.75 11.82
C GLN A 418 -13.97 2.48 11.53
N GLN A 419 -13.10 1.86 10.78
CA GLN A 419 -11.80 2.45 10.43
C GLN A 419 -11.92 3.48 9.30
N PRO A 420 -11.20 4.60 9.36
CA PRO A 420 -11.11 5.59 8.29
C PRO A 420 -9.98 5.26 7.30
N HIS A 421 -10.04 4.12 6.65
CA HIS A 421 -9.10 3.78 5.58
C HIS A 421 -9.71 4.15 4.23
N ASN A 422 -8.95 4.85 3.35
CA ASN A 422 -9.44 5.34 2.07
C ASN A 422 -10.07 4.25 1.21
N SER A 423 -9.40 3.12 1.02
CA SER A 423 -9.90 2.03 0.21
C SER A 423 -11.05 1.29 0.84
N THR A 424 -11.13 1.18 2.17
CA THR A 424 -12.18 0.43 2.87
C THR A 424 -13.54 1.12 2.85
N ALA A 425 -13.58 2.43 2.62
CA ALA A 425 -14.84 3.18 2.55
C ALA A 425 -15.58 2.95 1.23
N HIS A 426 -14.85 2.60 0.18
CA HIS A 426 -15.37 2.61 -1.18
C HIS A 426 -16.16 1.33 -1.51
N GLY A 427 -17.41 1.49 -1.86
CA GLY A 427 -18.29 0.42 -2.34
C GLY A 427 -19.36 0.97 -3.27
N ALA A 428 -19.49 2.29 -3.34
CA ALA A 428 -20.30 3.04 -4.30
C ALA A 428 -19.67 4.42 -4.49
N TRP A 429 -19.86 5.02 -5.65
CA TRP A 429 -19.31 6.33 -5.99
C TRP A 429 -19.64 7.46 -4.98
N SER A 430 -20.66 7.30 -4.16
CA SER A 430 -21.07 8.24 -3.12
C SER A 430 -20.38 8.01 -1.78
N ASP A 431 -19.56 7.00 -1.67
CA ASP A 431 -18.85 6.69 -0.43
C ASP A 431 -17.73 7.71 -0.19
N ASN A 432 -17.54 8.08 1.06
CA ASN A 432 -16.52 9.02 1.52
C ASN A 432 -16.22 8.79 3.02
N LEU A 433 -15.43 9.66 3.63
CA LEU A 433 -15.06 9.57 5.05
C LEU A 433 -16.26 9.38 6.00
N THR A 434 -17.43 9.93 5.67
CA THR A 434 -18.62 9.89 6.55
C THR A 434 -19.76 9.03 6.02
N THR A 435 -19.68 8.57 4.79
CA THR A 435 -20.75 7.83 4.09
C THR A 435 -20.15 6.64 3.34
N PRO A 436 -20.64 5.42 3.56
CA PRO A 436 -21.64 5.02 4.55
C PRO A 436 -21.12 5.17 5.99
N ALA A 437 -22.02 5.13 6.96
CA ALA A 437 -21.63 5.18 8.37
C ALA A 437 -20.86 3.93 8.82
N GLN A 438 -21.08 2.81 8.14
CA GLN A 438 -20.32 1.57 8.32
C GLN A 438 -19.36 1.39 7.15
N THR A 439 -18.14 0.97 7.45
CA THR A 439 -17.11 0.67 6.44
C THR A 439 -17.58 -0.46 5.52
N ARG A 440 -17.32 -0.34 4.22
CA ARG A 440 -17.69 -1.33 3.21
C ARG A 440 -16.79 -2.54 3.24
N HIS A 441 -15.48 -2.30 3.22
CA HIS A 441 -14.48 -3.35 3.26
C HIS A 441 -13.98 -3.54 4.68
N VAL A 442 -13.71 -4.78 5.06
CA VAL A 442 -13.15 -5.09 6.38
C VAL A 442 -11.64 -5.17 6.27
N ASP A 443 -10.95 -4.23 6.93
CA ASP A 443 -9.49 -4.26 7.05
C ASP A 443 -9.11 -5.09 8.28
N TYR A 444 -9.16 -6.41 8.09
CA TYR A 444 -8.88 -7.36 9.18
C TYR A 444 -7.53 -7.08 9.83
N GLY A 445 -7.53 -7.06 11.15
CA GLY A 445 -6.33 -6.94 11.96
C GLY A 445 -5.83 -5.51 12.19
N LEU A 446 -6.45 -4.50 11.58
CA LEU A 446 -6.11 -3.11 11.85
C LEU A 446 -6.35 -2.79 13.34
N LEU A 447 -5.29 -2.43 14.06
CA LEU A 447 -5.39 -1.92 15.43
C LEU A 447 -5.73 -0.43 15.38
N VAL A 448 -6.91 -0.07 15.91
CA VAL A 448 -7.35 1.33 15.95
C VAL A 448 -6.63 2.14 17.03
N GLY A 449 -6.67 3.47 16.91
CA GLY A 449 -6.02 4.38 17.85
C GLY A 449 -6.46 4.24 19.31
N GLY A 450 -7.73 3.95 19.55
CA GLY A 450 -8.26 3.72 20.89
C GLY A 450 -8.77 4.96 21.61
N PRO A 451 -9.05 4.88 22.92
CA PRO A 451 -9.50 6.01 23.73
C PRO A 451 -8.53 7.20 23.70
N THR A 452 -9.05 8.42 23.61
CA THR A 452 -8.22 9.66 23.59
C THR A 452 -7.99 10.24 24.99
N SER A 453 -8.39 9.54 26.03
CA SER A 453 -8.13 9.90 27.44
C SER A 453 -8.32 8.68 28.35
N ALA A 454 -7.68 8.67 29.52
CA ALA A 454 -7.71 7.58 30.49
C ALA A 454 -9.10 7.39 31.15
N ASN A 455 -10.15 7.25 30.35
CA ASN A 455 -11.52 7.14 30.82
C ASN A 455 -12.38 6.09 30.08
N ASP A 456 -11.76 5.28 29.21
CA ASP A 456 -12.38 4.24 28.36
C ASP A 456 -13.45 4.77 27.39
N GLN A 457 -13.53 6.06 27.15
CA GLN A 457 -14.46 6.59 26.16
C GLN A 457 -13.88 6.42 24.77
N PHE A 458 -14.65 5.77 23.92
CA PHE A 458 -14.33 5.52 22.53
C PHE A 458 -15.48 6.02 21.64
N GLN A 459 -15.15 6.68 20.55
CA GLN A 459 -16.12 7.15 19.57
C GLN A 459 -15.95 6.36 18.28
N ASP A 460 -16.84 5.39 18.08
CA ASP A 460 -16.87 4.59 16.86
C ASP A 460 -17.54 5.37 15.72
N VAL A 461 -16.81 6.35 15.19
CA VAL A 461 -17.24 7.19 14.07
C VAL A 461 -16.04 7.35 13.12
N ARG A 462 -16.20 6.99 11.85
CA ARG A 462 -15.13 7.01 10.85
C ARG A 462 -14.39 8.35 10.75
N SER A 463 -15.06 9.48 10.89
CA SER A 463 -14.44 10.80 10.88
C SER A 463 -13.67 11.15 12.17
N GLU A 464 -13.78 10.35 13.20
CA GLU A 464 -13.07 10.54 14.47
C GLU A 464 -11.76 9.74 14.47
N TYR A 465 -10.92 10.00 13.50
CA TYR A 465 -9.70 9.24 13.18
C TYR A 465 -8.73 9.07 14.36
N GLN A 466 -8.69 9.99 15.33
CA GLN A 466 -7.89 9.78 16.55
C GLN A 466 -8.26 8.51 17.32
N TYR A 467 -9.54 8.09 17.23
CA TYR A 467 -10.05 6.88 17.86
C TYR A 467 -9.92 5.66 16.94
N THR A 468 -10.25 5.83 15.65
CA THR A 468 -10.60 4.70 14.77
C THR A 468 -9.58 4.42 13.68
N GLU A 469 -8.61 5.31 13.44
CA GLU A 469 -7.52 5.07 12.48
C GLU A 469 -6.48 4.10 13.05
N GLY A 470 -5.96 3.23 12.20
CA GLY A 470 -4.79 2.41 12.44
C GLY A 470 -3.62 2.86 11.58
N ALA A 471 -2.41 2.45 11.91
CA ALA A 471 -1.20 2.75 11.18
C ALA A 471 -0.21 1.56 11.23
N LEU A 472 0.79 1.56 10.36
CA LEU A 472 1.79 0.50 10.29
C LEU A 472 2.45 0.24 11.65
N ASP A 473 2.86 1.31 12.33
CA ASP A 473 3.54 1.25 13.61
C ASP A 473 2.63 0.83 14.77
N TYR A 474 1.29 0.95 14.62
CA TYR A 474 0.35 0.46 15.63
C TYR A 474 0.36 -1.06 15.70
N ASN A 475 0.39 -1.70 14.55
CA ASN A 475 0.34 -3.15 14.43
C ASN A 475 1.68 -3.85 14.67
N ALA A 476 2.82 -3.15 14.59
CA ALA A 476 4.13 -3.77 14.56
C ALA A 476 4.44 -4.57 15.84
N LEU A 477 4.54 -3.92 16.98
CA LEU A 477 4.78 -4.60 18.27
C LEU A 477 3.52 -5.27 18.84
N PHE A 478 2.31 -4.83 18.41
CA PHE A 478 1.09 -5.57 18.69
C PHE A 478 1.14 -6.99 18.13
N SER A 479 1.53 -7.15 16.85
CA SER A 479 1.76 -8.48 16.24
C SER A 479 2.80 -9.30 17.01
N GLY A 480 3.89 -8.67 17.47
CA GLY A 480 4.91 -9.30 18.30
C GLY A 480 4.35 -9.81 19.63
N ALA A 481 3.54 -8.99 20.31
CA ALA A 481 2.90 -9.37 21.58
C ALA A 481 1.92 -10.52 21.40
N LEU A 482 1.12 -10.50 20.33
CA LEU A 482 0.21 -11.60 19.96
C LEU A 482 1.00 -12.90 19.69
N ALA A 483 2.13 -12.81 18.97
CA ALA A 483 2.99 -13.96 18.72
C ALA A 483 3.57 -14.56 20.00
N ALA A 484 4.04 -13.71 20.93
CA ALA A 484 4.54 -14.11 22.23
C ALA A 484 3.47 -14.82 23.06
N LEU A 485 2.26 -14.27 23.11
CA LEU A 485 1.13 -14.85 23.84
C LEU A 485 0.62 -16.14 23.16
N THR A 486 0.57 -16.19 21.83
CA THR A 486 0.26 -17.42 21.08
C THR A 486 1.27 -18.52 21.38
N GLN A 487 2.57 -18.21 21.41
CA GLN A 487 3.61 -19.18 21.75
C GLN A 487 3.47 -19.70 23.19
N GLN A 488 3.03 -18.86 24.12
CA GLN A 488 2.88 -19.21 25.54
C GLN A 488 1.57 -19.97 25.82
N SER A 489 0.47 -19.58 25.20
CA SER A 489 -0.87 -20.03 25.54
C SER A 489 -1.51 -20.96 24.50
N GLY A 490 -0.97 -20.98 23.27
CA GLY A 490 -1.59 -21.62 22.14
C GLY A 490 -2.67 -20.72 21.51
N GLY A 491 -3.44 -21.28 20.58
CA GLY A 491 -4.52 -20.63 19.87
C GLY A 491 -4.92 -21.47 18.67
N THR A 492 -6.00 -21.08 18.00
CA THR A 492 -6.52 -21.77 16.81
C THR A 492 -6.81 -20.74 15.72
N PRO A 493 -5.93 -20.60 14.72
CA PRO A 493 -6.17 -19.66 13.63
C PRO A 493 -7.43 -20.00 12.83
N LEU A 494 -8.06 -18.99 12.25
CA LEU A 494 -9.24 -19.18 11.41
C LEU A 494 -8.94 -20.07 10.22
N ALA A 495 -9.83 -21.01 9.98
CA ALA A 495 -9.77 -21.84 8.79
C ALA A 495 -10.32 -21.06 7.58
N ASN A 496 -9.62 -21.09 6.45
CA ASN A 496 -9.99 -20.39 5.21
C ASN A 496 -10.02 -18.85 5.36
N PHE A 497 -9.09 -18.32 6.09
CA PHE A 497 -8.85 -16.87 6.19
C PHE A 497 -7.91 -16.40 5.05
N PRO A 498 -8.09 -15.20 4.50
CA PRO A 498 -9.24 -14.32 4.75
C PRO A 498 -10.53 -14.84 4.11
N LYS A 499 -11.66 -14.39 4.66
CA LYS A 499 -12.96 -14.64 4.05
C LYS A 499 -13.13 -13.75 2.83
N ALA A 500 -13.43 -14.36 1.68
CA ALA A 500 -13.66 -13.60 0.44
C ALA A 500 -14.83 -12.62 0.62
N GLU A 501 -14.60 -11.37 0.30
CA GLU A 501 -15.65 -10.36 0.16
C GLU A 501 -16.35 -10.49 -1.19
N LEU A 502 -17.65 -10.31 -1.19
CA LEU A 502 -18.45 -10.29 -2.41
C LEU A 502 -18.93 -8.88 -2.69
N PRO A 503 -18.89 -8.44 -3.96
CA PRO A 503 -19.42 -7.13 -4.34
C PRO A 503 -20.87 -6.95 -3.93
N ASP A 504 -21.22 -5.77 -3.43
CA ASP A 504 -22.58 -5.39 -3.02
C ASP A 504 -23.56 -5.32 -4.20
N GLY A 505 -23.03 -5.16 -5.41
CA GLY A 505 -23.83 -5.02 -6.63
C GLY A 505 -22.98 -5.04 -7.89
N PRO A 506 -23.59 -4.68 -9.03
CA PRO A 506 -22.85 -4.57 -10.28
C PRO A 506 -21.73 -3.53 -10.17
N GLN A 507 -20.52 -3.92 -10.57
CA GLN A 507 -19.34 -3.06 -10.51
C GLN A 507 -19.33 -2.04 -11.65
N GLN A 508 -19.60 -2.50 -12.86
CA GLN A 508 -19.64 -1.72 -14.09
C GLN A 508 -20.88 -2.10 -14.84
N TYR A 509 -21.74 -1.13 -15.18
CA TYR A 509 -23.04 -1.45 -15.76
C TYR A 509 -23.60 -0.31 -16.61
N VAL A 510 -24.73 -0.58 -17.28
CA VAL A 510 -25.47 0.40 -18.09
C VAL A 510 -26.83 0.64 -17.49
N GLN A 511 -27.20 1.93 -17.37
CA GLN A 511 -28.57 2.37 -17.15
C GLN A 511 -29.10 3.03 -18.42
N ALA A 512 -30.39 2.83 -18.73
CA ALA A 512 -31.03 3.45 -19.86
C ALA A 512 -32.49 3.86 -19.58
N SER A 513 -32.97 4.85 -20.33
CA SER A 513 -34.40 5.22 -20.40
C SER A 513 -34.71 5.78 -21.78
N VAL A 514 -35.96 5.78 -22.17
CA VAL A 514 -36.39 6.53 -23.34
C VAL A 514 -36.31 8.04 -23.06
N ASN A 515 -35.49 8.75 -23.84
CA ASN A 515 -35.41 10.20 -23.80
C ASN A 515 -36.52 10.85 -24.66
N ASN A 516 -36.69 10.33 -25.85
CA ASN A 516 -37.72 10.76 -26.80
C ASN A 516 -38.04 9.63 -27.78
N GLU A 517 -39.25 9.60 -28.33
CA GLU A 517 -39.67 8.63 -29.35
C GLU A 517 -40.62 9.23 -30.37
N GLY A 518 -40.67 8.61 -31.53
CA GLY A 518 -41.60 8.95 -32.61
C GLY A 518 -41.95 7.68 -33.41
N SER A 519 -42.80 7.81 -34.39
CA SER A 519 -43.24 6.64 -35.16
C SER A 519 -42.13 5.88 -35.85
N ASN A 520 -41.01 6.53 -36.15
CA ASN A 520 -39.88 5.95 -36.89
C ASN A 520 -38.53 6.23 -36.23
N PHE A 521 -38.49 6.62 -34.96
CA PHE A 521 -37.24 6.78 -34.23
C PHE A 521 -37.43 6.49 -32.73
N ILE A 522 -36.35 6.06 -32.14
CA ILE A 522 -36.17 6.01 -30.69
C ILE A 522 -34.93 6.82 -30.32
N GLU A 523 -35.02 7.60 -29.24
CA GLU A 523 -33.89 8.27 -28.62
C GLU A 523 -33.75 7.78 -27.18
N LEU A 524 -32.60 7.24 -26.89
CA LEU A 524 -32.29 6.70 -25.58
C LEU A 524 -31.36 7.65 -24.84
N LYS A 525 -31.62 7.86 -23.53
CA LYS A 525 -30.62 8.31 -22.58
C LYS A 525 -29.98 7.07 -22.00
N VAL A 526 -28.67 6.95 -22.17
CA VAL A 526 -27.85 5.85 -21.68
C VAL A 526 -26.79 6.43 -20.75
N LEU A 527 -26.62 5.80 -19.60
CA LEU A 527 -25.55 6.06 -18.64
C LEU A 527 -24.65 4.83 -18.61
N ILE A 528 -23.37 5.04 -18.61
CA ILE A 528 -22.35 4.02 -18.33
C ILE A 528 -21.80 4.35 -16.95
N ASP A 529 -21.93 3.43 -16.02
CA ASP A 529 -21.56 3.61 -14.63
C ASP A 529 -20.37 2.71 -14.29
N ASN A 530 -19.33 3.28 -13.67
CA ASN A 530 -18.23 2.55 -13.05
C ASN A 530 -18.28 2.75 -11.55
N GLN A 531 -18.62 1.71 -10.81
CA GLN A 531 -18.68 1.65 -9.36
C GLN A 531 -17.82 0.49 -8.82
N SER A 532 -16.74 0.19 -9.55
CA SER A 532 -15.85 -0.90 -9.13
C SER A 532 -15.14 -0.56 -7.82
N ALA A 533 -15.08 -1.54 -6.90
CA ALA A 533 -14.44 -1.45 -5.59
C ALA A 533 -13.84 -2.79 -5.14
N TRP A 534 -13.89 -3.84 -5.95
CA TRP A 534 -13.33 -5.18 -5.67
C TRP A 534 -12.39 -5.70 -6.76
N PRO A 535 -11.24 -5.06 -6.93
CA PRO A 535 -10.81 -3.71 -6.55
C PRO A 535 -11.42 -2.62 -7.44
N ALA A 536 -11.17 -1.36 -7.09
CA ALA A 536 -11.44 -0.22 -7.96
C ALA A 536 -10.63 -0.34 -9.26
N GLN A 537 -11.27 -0.09 -10.41
CA GLN A 537 -10.63 -0.22 -11.72
C GLN A 537 -11.10 0.89 -12.67
N PRO A 538 -10.18 1.66 -13.26
CA PRO A 538 -10.55 2.61 -14.31
C PRO A 538 -11.00 1.87 -15.57
N MET A 539 -11.95 2.46 -16.30
CA MET A 539 -12.47 1.94 -17.56
C MET A 539 -12.13 2.88 -18.72
N ALA A 540 -10.94 2.70 -19.28
CA ALA A 540 -10.39 3.60 -20.31
C ALA A 540 -10.97 3.40 -21.72
N ASN A 541 -11.59 2.26 -22.03
CA ASN A 541 -12.09 1.92 -23.35
C ASN A 541 -13.51 1.36 -23.26
N ALA A 542 -14.37 2.02 -22.48
CA ALA A 542 -15.77 1.63 -22.35
C ALA A 542 -16.49 1.70 -23.69
N SER A 543 -17.36 0.74 -23.96
CA SER A 543 -18.29 0.81 -25.06
C SER A 543 -19.53 0.00 -24.76
N PHE A 544 -20.68 0.43 -25.28
CA PHE A 544 -21.90 -0.36 -25.21
C PHE A 544 -22.49 -0.61 -26.61
N ARG A 545 -23.31 -1.65 -26.68
CA ARG A 545 -24.05 -1.98 -27.90
C ARG A 545 -25.55 -1.95 -27.61
N TYR A 546 -26.33 -1.34 -28.54
CA TYR A 546 -27.78 -1.42 -28.53
C TYR A 546 -28.22 -2.26 -29.75
N TYR A 547 -28.89 -3.37 -29.48
CA TYR A 547 -29.36 -4.32 -30.48
C TYR A 547 -30.82 -4.06 -30.83
N PHE A 548 -31.12 -3.99 -32.15
CA PHE A 548 -32.44 -3.73 -32.69
C PHE A 548 -32.73 -4.62 -33.90
N THR A 549 -34.00 -4.69 -34.28
CA THR A 549 -34.46 -5.51 -35.40
C THR A 549 -34.84 -4.62 -36.58
N LEU A 550 -34.36 -4.91 -37.80
CA LEU A 550 -34.81 -4.28 -39.01
C LEU A 550 -36.01 -5.04 -39.59
N ASP A 551 -37.04 -4.31 -39.96
CA ASP A 551 -38.24 -4.84 -40.62
C ASP A 551 -37.98 -5.30 -42.07
N ALA A 552 -38.89 -6.15 -42.59
CA ALA A 552 -38.77 -6.66 -43.93
C ALA A 552 -38.80 -5.51 -44.98
N GLY A 553 -37.73 -5.42 -45.78
CA GLY A 553 -37.55 -4.38 -46.77
C GLY A 553 -36.72 -3.21 -46.36
N GLU A 554 -36.32 -3.11 -45.10
CA GLU A 554 -35.37 -2.13 -44.62
C GLU A 554 -33.93 -2.59 -44.79
N THR A 555 -33.03 -1.65 -44.89
CA THR A 555 -31.59 -1.90 -44.97
C THR A 555 -30.81 -1.06 -43.96
N ALA A 556 -29.70 -1.59 -43.45
CA ALA A 556 -28.84 -0.86 -42.51
C ALA A 556 -28.39 0.53 -42.99
N SER A 557 -28.20 0.68 -44.31
CA SER A 557 -27.79 1.96 -44.91
C SER A 557 -28.86 3.06 -44.87
N GLN A 558 -30.09 2.72 -44.56
CA GLN A 558 -31.22 3.67 -44.45
C GLN A 558 -31.42 4.14 -43.00
N VAL A 559 -30.86 3.44 -42.05
CA VAL A 559 -30.88 3.85 -40.62
C VAL A 559 -29.89 4.99 -40.41
N THR A 560 -30.32 6.02 -39.71
CA THR A 560 -29.47 7.17 -39.40
C THR A 560 -29.32 7.33 -37.88
N LEU A 561 -28.11 7.68 -37.46
CA LEU A 561 -27.76 7.90 -36.07
C LEU A 561 -27.51 9.38 -35.83
N SER A 562 -27.95 9.87 -34.70
CA SER A 562 -27.66 11.22 -34.22
C SER A 562 -27.63 11.24 -32.69
N SER A 563 -26.98 12.26 -32.12
CA SER A 563 -26.95 12.48 -30.70
C SER A 563 -27.36 13.91 -30.38
N SER A 564 -28.14 14.10 -29.33
CA SER A 564 -28.50 15.41 -28.78
C SER A 564 -27.60 15.80 -27.58
N TYR A 565 -26.98 14.84 -26.95
CA TYR A 565 -25.97 14.98 -25.90
C TYR A 565 -25.06 13.76 -25.91
N ASP A 566 -23.76 13.96 -25.94
CA ASP A 566 -22.82 12.87 -26.08
C ASP A 566 -21.48 13.20 -25.39
N GLN A 567 -21.16 12.53 -24.32
CA GLN A 567 -19.84 12.60 -23.68
C GLN A 567 -18.87 11.61 -24.32
N CYS A 568 -19.36 10.61 -25.01
CA CYS A 568 -18.59 9.59 -25.73
C CYS A 568 -18.35 9.96 -27.18
N ASN A 569 -17.71 9.09 -27.94
CA ASN A 569 -17.62 9.24 -29.40
C ASN A 569 -18.98 9.01 -30.06
N PRO A 570 -19.24 9.64 -31.20
CA PRO A 570 -20.50 9.43 -31.93
C PRO A 570 -20.80 7.96 -32.20
N ALA A 571 -22.05 7.57 -32.07
CA ALA A 571 -22.51 6.21 -32.36
C ALA A 571 -22.13 5.75 -33.77
N SER A 572 -21.67 4.53 -33.85
CA SER A 572 -21.26 3.86 -35.13
C SER A 572 -22.16 2.67 -35.47
N GLY A 573 -22.18 2.28 -36.70
CA GLY A 573 -23.03 1.20 -37.24
C GLY A 573 -24.16 1.77 -38.13
N PRO A 574 -25.29 1.05 -38.34
CA PRO A 574 -25.59 -0.29 -37.81
C PRO A 574 -24.70 -1.40 -38.36
N THR A 575 -24.33 -2.31 -37.50
CA THR A 575 -23.61 -3.54 -37.84
C THR A 575 -24.58 -4.74 -37.74
N GLN A 576 -24.58 -5.62 -38.73
CA GLN A 576 -25.43 -6.82 -38.67
C GLN A 576 -24.89 -7.79 -37.63
N PHE A 577 -25.76 -8.22 -36.72
CA PHE A 577 -25.46 -9.28 -35.77
C PHE A 577 -25.85 -10.64 -36.37
N SER A 578 -27.12 -10.85 -36.66
CA SER A 578 -27.62 -12.11 -37.23
C SER A 578 -29.02 -11.89 -37.82
N GLY A 579 -29.28 -12.38 -39.04
CA GLY A 579 -30.59 -12.25 -39.68
C GLY A 579 -31.03 -10.78 -39.82
N SER A 580 -32.17 -10.43 -39.25
CA SER A 580 -32.68 -9.05 -39.17
C SER A 580 -32.16 -8.26 -37.95
N THR A 581 -31.39 -8.85 -37.03
CA THR A 581 -30.86 -8.19 -35.85
C THR A 581 -29.56 -7.45 -36.18
N TYR A 582 -29.53 -6.17 -35.85
CA TYR A 582 -28.38 -5.27 -36.00
C TYR A 582 -28.06 -4.62 -34.68
N TYR A 583 -26.90 -4.00 -34.58
CA TYR A 583 -26.54 -3.18 -33.42
C TYR A 583 -25.80 -1.93 -33.82
N ILE A 584 -25.92 -0.92 -32.97
CA ILE A 584 -25.04 0.24 -32.96
C ILE A 584 -24.02 0.07 -31.82
N THR A 585 -22.87 0.70 -31.98
CA THR A 585 -21.86 0.81 -30.91
C THR A 585 -21.64 2.28 -30.59
N VAL A 586 -21.65 2.58 -29.28
CA VAL A 586 -21.14 3.85 -28.75
C VAL A 586 -19.85 3.53 -28.02
N ASN A 587 -18.77 4.20 -28.39
CA ASN A 587 -17.44 3.98 -27.86
C ASN A 587 -16.99 5.22 -27.06
N CYS A 588 -16.58 5.03 -25.82
CA CYS A 588 -16.16 6.08 -24.89
C CYS A 588 -14.64 6.09 -24.65
N SER A 589 -13.84 5.66 -25.63
CA SER A 589 -12.38 5.65 -25.54
C SER A 589 -11.74 7.05 -25.39
N ASN A 590 -12.52 8.11 -25.50
CA ASN A 590 -12.12 9.47 -25.17
C ASN A 590 -12.25 9.81 -23.68
N LEU A 591 -12.80 8.90 -22.88
CA LEU A 591 -12.99 9.05 -21.43
C LEU A 591 -12.24 7.93 -20.70
N ASN A 592 -11.82 8.23 -19.51
CA ASN A 592 -11.41 7.26 -18.50
C ASN A 592 -12.45 7.34 -17.37
N LEU A 593 -13.28 6.29 -17.22
CA LEU A 593 -14.30 6.26 -16.20
C LEU A 593 -13.70 5.67 -14.92
N GLU A 594 -13.53 6.50 -13.91
CA GLU A 594 -12.87 6.14 -12.65
C GLU A 594 -13.89 6.12 -11.50
N PRO A 595 -13.92 5.07 -10.69
CA PRO A 595 -14.79 4.98 -9.53
C PRO A 595 -14.21 5.79 -8.37
N VAL A 596 -14.44 7.10 -8.35
CA VAL A 596 -13.94 8.02 -7.32
C VAL A 596 -14.96 8.20 -6.21
N GLY A 597 -14.52 8.06 -4.95
CA GLY A 597 -15.38 8.11 -3.76
C GLY A 597 -15.63 9.51 -3.19
N GLU A 598 -14.75 10.49 -3.39
CA GLU A 598 -14.85 11.79 -2.72
C GLU A 598 -15.23 12.93 -3.66
N ALA A 599 -16.14 13.79 -3.18
CA ALA A 599 -16.71 14.89 -3.94
C ALA A 599 -15.73 16.04 -4.24
N ASP A 600 -14.63 16.16 -3.53
CA ASP A 600 -13.66 17.24 -3.74
C ASP A 600 -12.79 17.03 -4.97
N TYR A 601 -12.63 15.80 -5.40
CA TYR A 601 -12.14 15.45 -6.73
C TYR A 601 -13.35 15.27 -7.66
N THR A 602 -13.98 16.35 -8.00
CA THR A 602 -15.26 16.44 -8.70
C THR A 602 -15.17 16.05 -10.17
N ASN A 603 -14.27 15.19 -10.54
CA ASN A 603 -14.37 14.56 -11.84
C ASN A 603 -15.55 13.61 -11.75
N ALA A 604 -16.66 14.00 -12.37
CA ALA A 604 -17.83 13.13 -12.55
C ALA A 604 -17.51 12.00 -13.55
N ASP A 605 -16.26 11.52 -13.52
CA ASP A 605 -15.73 10.61 -14.52
C ASP A 605 -16.12 9.15 -14.22
N TRP A 606 -16.81 8.91 -13.10
CA TRP A 606 -17.43 7.61 -12.80
C TRP A 606 -18.63 7.27 -13.68
N GLN A 607 -19.23 8.27 -14.36
CA GLN A 607 -20.42 8.10 -15.21
C GLN A 607 -20.30 8.85 -16.52
N ALA A 608 -20.56 8.19 -17.63
CA ALA A 608 -20.74 8.82 -18.94
C ALA A 608 -22.20 8.81 -19.37
N GLN A 609 -22.70 9.92 -19.89
CA GLN A 609 -24.05 10.06 -20.44
C GLN A 609 -24.04 10.22 -21.96
N VAL A 610 -24.91 9.48 -22.61
CA VAL A 610 -25.17 9.59 -24.06
C VAL A 610 -26.67 9.66 -24.32
N GLN A 611 -27.09 10.55 -25.21
CA GLN A 611 -28.43 10.57 -25.75
C GLN A 611 -28.36 10.20 -27.23
N VAL A 612 -28.52 8.93 -27.55
CA VAL A 612 -28.42 8.42 -28.92
C VAL A 612 -29.78 8.21 -29.53
N ARG A 613 -30.00 8.77 -30.73
CA ARG A 613 -31.22 8.58 -31.55
C ARG A 613 -30.91 7.67 -32.72
N ILE A 614 -31.74 6.63 -32.86
CA ILE A 614 -31.78 5.73 -34.01
C ILE A 614 -33.03 6.05 -34.80
N THR A 615 -32.88 6.46 -36.05
CA THR A 615 -34.00 6.79 -36.95
C THR A 615 -34.08 5.76 -38.07
N PHE A 616 -35.23 5.16 -38.22
CA PHE A 616 -35.54 4.11 -39.17
C PHE A 616 -36.22 4.71 -40.41
N PRO A 617 -36.19 4.04 -41.61
CA PRO A 617 -36.81 4.54 -42.81
C PRO A 617 -38.36 4.47 -42.78
N GLN A 618 -38.92 3.59 -41.91
CA GLN A 618 -40.36 3.39 -41.73
C GLN A 618 -40.73 3.46 -40.26
N ALA A 619 -42.02 3.21 -39.95
CA ALA A 619 -42.47 3.10 -38.57
C ALA A 619 -41.78 1.88 -37.89
N HIS A 620 -41.21 2.08 -36.74
CA HIS A 620 -40.46 1.08 -35.97
C HIS A 620 -41.14 0.78 -34.64
N ASN A 621 -41.12 -0.47 -34.23
CA ASN A 621 -41.62 -0.92 -32.93
C ASN A 621 -40.49 -1.29 -32.00
N PRO A 622 -40.06 -0.40 -31.07
CA PRO A 622 -38.92 -0.69 -30.18
C PRO A 622 -39.13 -1.92 -29.30
N ALA A 623 -40.37 -2.36 -29.08
CA ALA A 623 -40.63 -3.55 -28.26
C ALA A 623 -40.11 -4.86 -28.91
N GLU A 624 -39.74 -4.83 -30.19
CA GLU A 624 -39.12 -5.93 -30.93
C GLU A 624 -37.58 -5.91 -30.87
N ASP A 625 -37.00 -4.86 -30.32
CA ASP A 625 -35.57 -4.73 -30.14
C ASP A 625 -35.13 -5.50 -28.91
N TRP A 626 -34.03 -6.28 -29.04
CA TRP A 626 -33.44 -7.02 -27.93
C TRP A 626 -33.10 -6.08 -26.77
N SER A 627 -32.38 -4.98 -27.04
CA SER A 627 -31.86 -4.09 -26.02
C SER A 627 -32.93 -3.14 -25.42
N PHE A 628 -34.18 -3.21 -25.89
CA PHE A 628 -35.23 -2.41 -25.33
C PHE A 628 -35.92 -3.03 -24.11
N GLN A 629 -35.61 -4.29 -23.81
CA GLN A 629 -36.21 -5.00 -22.68
C GLN A 629 -35.75 -4.36 -21.37
N GLY A 630 -36.70 -3.98 -20.52
CA GLY A 630 -36.39 -3.34 -19.23
C GLY A 630 -36.12 -1.82 -19.31
N VAL A 631 -36.08 -1.23 -20.50
CA VAL A 631 -35.92 0.23 -20.68
C VAL A 631 -37.20 0.94 -20.26
N PRO A 632 -37.20 1.90 -19.31
CA PRO A 632 -38.36 2.74 -18.98
C PRO A 632 -38.80 3.56 -20.19
N THR A 633 -40.09 3.44 -20.55
CA THR A 633 -40.64 4.01 -21.79
C THR A 633 -41.23 5.42 -21.61
N THR A 634 -41.44 5.88 -20.40
CA THR A 634 -41.91 7.25 -20.15
C THR A 634 -40.81 8.24 -20.48
N SER A 635 -41.04 9.15 -21.42
CA SER A 635 -40.06 10.18 -21.74
C SER A 635 -39.62 10.97 -20.50
N GLY A 636 -38.30 11.08 -20.26
CA GLY A 636 -37.74 11.72 -19.09
C GLY A 636 -37.78 10.87 -17.80
N ALA A 637 -38.12 9.57 -17.89
CA ALA A 637 -38.01 8.66 -16.75
C ALA A 637 -36.55 8.54 -16.26
N THR A 638 -36.40 8.26 -14.99
CA THR A 638 -35.10 7.90 -14.43
C THR A 638 -34.56 6.64 -15.14
N PRO A 639 -33.32 6.65 -15.63
CA PRO A 639 -32.70 5.46 -16.22
C PRO A 639 -32.72 4.28 -15.26
N ALA A 640 -33.00 3.10 -15.76
CA ALA A 640 -32.93 1.85 -15.03
C ALA A 640 -31.75 1.00 -15.53
N THR A 641 -31.21 0.14 -14.67
CA THR A 641 -30.18 -0.83 -15.05
C THR A 641 -30.74 -1.81 -16.09
N VAL A 642 -30.10 -1.92 -17.27
CA VAL A 642 -30.57 -2.71 -18.41
C VAL A 642 -29.50 -3.69 -18.85
N ALA A 643 -29.67 -4.96 -18.48
CA ALA A 643 -28.73 -6.03 -18.81
C ALA A 643 -28.66 -6.34 -20.32
N ASP A 644 -29.70 -6.02 -21.09
CA ASP A 644 -29.78 -6.28 -22.53
C ASP A 644 -29.10 -5.18 -23.38
N ILE A 645 -28.44 -4.20 -22.71
CA ILE A 645 -27.48 -3.27 -23.33
C ILE A 645 -26.09 -3.66 -22.81
N PRO A 646 -25.36 -4.55 -23.46
CA PRO A 646 -24.08 -5.05 -22.98
C PRO A 646 -23.01 -3.96 -23.02
N LEU A 647 -22.20 -3.91 -21.95
CA LEU A 647 -21.06 -3.04 -21.73
C LEU A 647 -19.76 -3.81 -21.90
N TYR A 648 -18.82 -3.19 -22.57
CA TYR A 648 -17.49 -3.73 -22.82
C TYR A 648 -16.43 -2.79 -22.28
N SER A 649 -15.38 -3.33 -21.68
CA SER A 649 -14.11 -2.67 -21.47
C SER A 649 -13.12 -3.20 -22.52
N GLY A 650 -12.72 -2.35 -23.45
CA GLY A 650 -12.04 -2.81 -24.65
C GLY A 650 -12.88 -3.82 -25.45
N ASN A 651 -12.43 -5.06 -25.49
CA ASN A 651 -13.16 -6.17 -26.14
C ASN A 651 -13.84 -7.13 -25.16
N THR A 652 -13.62 -6.94 -23.87
CA THR A 652 -14.16 -7.83 -22.81
C THR A 652 -15.56 -7.37 -22.43
N LEU A 653 -16.51 -8.30 -22.41
CA LEU A 653 -17.86 -8.06 -21.90
C LEU A 653 -17.78 -7.99 -20.35
N VAL A 654 -18.07 -6.81 -19.80
CA VAL A 654 -18.04 -6.59 -18.34
C VAL A 654 -19.42 -6.56 -17.71
N TRP A 655 -20.46 -6.29 -18.50
CA TRP A 655 -21.83 -6.23 -18.04
C TRP A 655 -22.82 -6.66 -19.11
N GLY A 656 -23.93 -7.21 -18.66
CA GLY A 656 -25.10 -7.48 -19.49
C GLY A 656 -24.94 -8.65 -20.45
N THR A 657 -25.89 -8.77 -21.37
CA THR A 657 -25.94 -9.85 -22.36
C THR A 657 -26.38 -9.31 -23.72
N GLY A 658 -25.78 -9.85 -24.78
CA GLY A 658 -26.29 -9.63 -26.14
C GLY A 658 -27.34 -10.66 -26.54
N PRO A 659 -28.01 -10.49 -27.69
CA PRO A 659 -28.93 -11.50 -28.23
C PRO A 659 -28.23 -12.85 -28.31
N SER A 660 -28.92 -13.90 -27.86
CA SER A 660 -28.37 -15.26 -27.88
C SER A 660 -28.03 -15.70 -29.29
N ALA A 661 -26.79 -15.53 -29.67
CA ALA A 661 -26.25 -16.27 -30.77
C ALA A 661 -25.91 -17.67 -30.27
N ALA A 662 -26.12 -18.69 -31.10
CA ALA A 662 -25.78 -20.07 -30.81
C ALA A 662 -24.49 -20.24 -29.99
N ALA A 663 -24.48 -21.30 -29.15
CA ALA A 663 -23.42 -21.77 -28.27
C ALA A 663 -22.14 -20.92 -28.19
N GLY A 664 -21.83 -20.36 -27.00
CA GLY A 664 -20.53 -19.72 -26.67
C GLY A 664 -19.34 -20.66 -26.85
N PRO A 665 -18.12 -20.15 -26.66
CA PRO A 665 -16.90 -20.96 -26.77
C PRO A 665 -16.94 -22.17 -25.85
N GLY A 666 -16.34 -23.28 -26.28
CA GLY A 666 -16.11 -24.44 -25.41
C GLY A 666 -15.07 -24.11 -24.34
N THR A 667 -15.22 -24.66 -23.15
CA THR A 667 -14.28 -24.53 -22.04
C THR A 667 -12.85 -24.92 -22.45
N PRO A 668 -11.80 -24.11 -22.14
CA PRO A 668 -10.42 -24.50 -22.33
C PRO A 668 -10.10 -25.75 -21.50
N GLY A 669 -9.49 -26.78 -22.11
CA GLY A 669 -9.28 -28.03 -21.42
C GLY A 669 -7.85 -28.24 -20.95
N LYS A 670 -7.70 -29.03 -19.87
CA LYS A 670 -6.41 -29.51 -19.37
C LYS A 670 -5.42 -28.40 -19.02
N LEU A 671 -5.88 -27.36 -18.34
CA LEU A 671 -4.94 -26.36 -17.83
C LEU A 671 -3.95 -27.06 -16.87
N ALA A 672 -2.68 -26.88 -17.12
CA ALA A 672 -1.59 -27.41 -16.32
C ALA A 672 -0.50 -26.37 -16.16
N ALA A 673 0.13 -26.37 -14.98
CA ALA A 673 1.34 -25.58 -14.71
C ALA A 673 2.57 -26.46 -14.91
N ALA A 674 3.57 -25.91 -15.57
CA ALA A 674 4.87 -26.57 -15.83
C ALA A 674 5.98 -25.53 -15.71
N SER A 675 7.24 -26.00 -15.75
CA SER A 675 8.43 -25.14 -15.66
C SER A 675 8.37 -24.20 -14.43
N VAL A 676 7.92 -24.73 -13.30
CA VAL A 676 7.82 -23.98 -12.05
C VAL A 676 9.20 -23.57 -11.57
N THR A 677 9.41 -22.28 -11.40
CA THR A 677 10.63 -21.64 -10.88
C THR A 677 10.39 -21.09 -9.47
N GLY A 678 11.37 -20.40 -8.91
CA GLY A 678 11.20 -19.68 -7.64
C GLY A 678 10.23 -18.49 -7.73
N THR A 679 10.07 -17.93 -8.94
CA THR A 679 9.28 -16.70 -9.14
C THR A 679 8.24 -16.81 -10.25
N GLY A 680 7.92 -18.01 -10.73
CA GLY A 680 6.93 -18.15 -11.79
C GLY A 680 6.71 -19.58 -12.26
N ALA A 681 5.77 -19.74 -13.20
CA ALA A 681 5.45 -21.00 -13.86
C ALA A 681 4.91 -20.75 -15.26
N THR A 682 4.94 -21.76 -16.13
CA THR A 682 4.26 -21.70 -17.41
C THR A 682 2.93 -22.46 -17.32
N LEU A 683 1.83 -21.74 -17.50
CA LEU A 683 0.51 -22.31 -17.69
C LEU A 683 0.36 -22.77 -19.14
N SER A 684 -0.29 -23.89 -19.38
CA SER A 684 -0.64 -24.37 -20.71
C SER A 684 -1.99 -25.09 -20.72
N TRP A 685 -2.77 -24.88 -21.78
CA TRP A 685 -4.12 -25.45 -21.92
C TRP A 685 -4.38 -25.97 -23.32
N THR A 686 -5.46 -26.72 -23.44
CA THR A 686 -5.94 -27.17 -24.74
C THR A 686 -6.84 -26.08 -25.35
N ALA A 687 -6.61 -25.75 -26.61
CA ALA A 687 -7.44 -24.77 -27.31
C ALA A 687 -8.93 -25.14 -27.25
N SER A 688 -9.74 -24.12 -27.03
CA SER A 688 -11.19 -24.23 -26.99
C SER A 688 -11.79 -24.47 -28.37
N THR A 689 -12.91 -25.15 -28.40
CA THR A 689 -13.73 -25.21 -29.63
C THR A 689 -14.46 -23.85 -29.78
N ALA A 690 -14.46 -23.31 -31.00
CA ALA A 690 -15.29 -22.16 -31.29
C ALA A 690 -16.77 -22.54 -31.11
N GLY A 691 -17.55 -21.61 -30.57
CA GLY A 691 -18.99 -21.65 -30.56
C GLY A 691 -19.55 -21.16 -31.91
N ALA A 692 -20.52 -20.26 -31.84
CA ALA A 692 -21.05 -19.61 -33.05
C ALA A 692 -20.06 -18.65 -33.69
N TYR A 693 -19.18 -18.09 -32.87
CA TYR A 693 -18.14 -17.14 -33.27
C TYR A 693 -16.74 -17.73 -33.05
N PRO A 694 -15.76 -17.28 -33.88
CA PRO A 694 -14.38 -17.71 -33.68
C PRO A 694 -13.86 -17.20 -32.31
N ILE A 695 -12.96 -17.98 -31.71
CA ILE A 695 -12.23 -17.58 -30.51
C ILE A 695 -11.44 -16.29 -30.81
N ALA A 696 -11.60 -15.25 -30.00
CA ALA A 696 -10.84 -14.01 -30.08
C ALA A 696 -9.58 -14.09 -29.20
N GLY A 697 -9.66 -14.77 -28.05
CA GLY A 697 -8.55 -14.89 -27.11
C GLY A 697 -8.86 -15.80 -25.93
N TYR A 698 -7.97 -15.74 -24.95
CA TYR A 698 -8.13 -16.39 -23.66
C TYR A 698 -7.80 -15.43 -22.54
N ASP A 699 -8.63 -15.42 -21.52
CA ASP A 699 -8.43 -14.68 -20.29
C ASP A 699 -7.90 -15.62 -19.22
N VAL A 700 -6.79 -15.24 -18.60
CA VAL A 700 -6.11 -16.00 -17.54
C VAL A 700 -6.43 -15.33 -16.21
N TYR A 701 -7.00 -16.06 -15.29
CA TYR A 701 -7.40 -15.60 -13.97
C TYR A 701 -6.61 -16.29 -12.87
N SER A 702 -6.37 -15.61 -11.76
CA SER A 702 -5.99 -16.27 -10.51
C SER A 702 -7.18 -17.08 -9.98
N SER A 703 -6.94 -18.03 -9.08
CA SER A 703 -8.01 -18.80 -8.43
C SER A 703 -8.97 -17.94 -7.60
N ALA A 704 -8.55 -16.74 -7.21
CA ALA A 704 -9.38 -15.74 -6.55
C ALA A 704 -10.26 -14.92 -7.54
N GLY A 705 -10.22 -15.19 -8.84
CA GLY A 705 -11.06 -14.51 -9.83
C GLY A 705 -10.44 -13.26 -10.46
N ARG A 706 -9.21 -12.87 -10.07
CA ARG A 706 -8.54 -11.70 -10.65
C ARG A 706 -8.02 -12.03 -12.05
N LEU A 707 -8.31 -11.15 -13.02
CA LEU A 707 -7.74 -11.23 -14.36
C LEU A 707 -6.24 -10.91 -14.32
N VAL A 708 -5.42 -11.86 -14.78
CA VAL A 708 -3.95 -11.78 -14.77
C VAL A 708 -3.42 -11.44 -16.16
N ALA A 709 -4.04 -11.98 -17.20
CA ALA A 709 -3.63 -11.70 -18.57
C ALA A 709 -4.73 -11.98 -19.58
N GLN A 710 -4.71 -11.27 -20.71
CA GLN A 710 -5.48 -11.56 -21.91
C GLN A 710 -4.52 -11.95 -23.03
N VAL A 711 -4.71 -13.10 -23.63
CA VAL A 711 -3.85 -13.61 -24.71
C VAL A 711 -4.65 -13.92 -25.97
N GLY A 712 -4.00 -13.83 -27.12
CA GLY A 712 -4.67 -13.98 -28.42
C GLY A 712 -5.17 -15.43 -28.70
N ALA A 713 -6.10 -15.56 -29.64
CA ALA A 713 -6.79 -16.80 -30.01
C ALA A 713 -5.91 -18.03 -30.31
N SER A 714 -4.70 -17.80 -30.81
CA SER A 714 -3.74 -18.87 -31.12
C SER A 714 -2.81 -19.24 -29.95
N THR A 715 -2.88 -18.47 -28.86
CA THR A 715 -2.04 -18.64 -27.67
C THR A 715 -2.71 -19.65 -26.72
N THR A 716 -2.00 -20.72 -26.40
CA THR A 716 -2.47 -21.77 -25.48
C THR A 716 -1.49 -21.98 -24.33
N SER A 717 -0.70 -20.96 -24.02
CA SER A 717 0.20 -20.95 -22.88
C SER A 717 0.45 -19.51 -22.42
N TYR A 718 0.71 -19.36 -21.12
CA TYR A 718 1.05 -18.09 -20.50
C TYR A 718 2.12 -18.29 -19.43
N ALA A 719 3.13 -17.43 -19.39
CA ALA A 719 4.16 -17.45 -18.35
C ALA A 719 3.72 -16.51 -17.22
N VAL A 720 3.38 -17.07 -16.09
CA VAL A 720 3.16 -16.30 -14.85
C VAL A 720 4.53 -16.00 -14.25
N THR A 721 4.79 -14.76 -13.95
CA THR A 721 6.05 -14.25 -13.37
C THR A 721 5.75 -13.35 -12.18
N GLY A 722 6.76 -12.96 -11.41
CA GLY A 722 6.61 -12.08 -10.26
C GLY A 722 6.04 -12.75 -9.02
N LEU A 723 6.01 -14.08 -8.96
CA LEU A 723 5.51 -14.84 -7.82
C LEU A 723 6.57 -14.93 -6.72
N ASN A 724 6.11 -14.95 -5.46
CA ASN A 724 6.99 -15.17 -4.32
C ASN A 724 7.62 -16.57 -4.33
N ALA A 725 8.92 -16.63 -4.08
CA ALA A 725 9.62 -17.89 -3.94
C ALA A 725 9.28 -18.57 -2.60
N LYS A 726 9.19 -19.91 -2.63
CA LYS A 726 9.00 -20.75 -1.43
C LYS A 726 7.66 -20.64 -0.71
N ARG A 727 6.61 -20.24 -1.42
CA ARG A 727 5.28 -20.26 -0.81
C ARG A 727 4.88 -21.68 -0.41
N THR A 728 4.33 -21.84 0.80
CA THR A 728 3.81 -23.13 1.29
C THR A 728 2.43 -23.44 0.75
N SER A 729 1.64 -22.41 0.44
CA SER A 729 0.33 -22.54 -0.20
C SER A 729 0.47 -22.53 -1.72
N PRO A 730 -0.33 -23.32 -2.44
CA PRO A 730 -0.24 -23.35 -3.90
C PRO A 730 -0.82 -22.08 -4.53
N TYR A 731 -0.17 -21.60 -5.59
CA TYR A 731 -0.79 -20.68 -6.54
C TYR A 731 -1.81 -21.42 -7.40
N GLY A 732 -2.97 -20.81 -7.62
CA GLY A 732 -4.03 -21.37 -8.45
C GLY A 732 -4.39 -20.43 -9.60
N TYR A 733 -4.60 -20.99 -10.79
CA TYR A 733 -5.03 -20.25 -11.99
C TYR A 733 -6.07 -21.04 -12.77
N TYR A 734 -6.98 -20.32 -13.44
CA TYR A 734 -7.88 -20.88 -14.45
C TYR A 734 -7.90 -20.01 -15.70
N VAL A 735 -8.46 -20.52 -16.79
CA VAL A 735 -8.50 -19.85 -18.08
C VAL A 735 -9.90 -19.94 -18.67
N GLU A 736 -10.39 -18.87 -19.26
CA GLU A 736 -11.62 -18.80 -20.03
C GLU A 736 -11.32 -18.46 -21.48
N ALA A 737 -12.03 -19.03 -22.43
CA ALA A 737 -11.94 -18.63 -23.82
C ALA A 737 -12.96 -17.52 -24.08
N VAL A 738 -12.55 -16.50 -24.85
CA VAL A 738 -13.41 -15.37 -25.22
C VAL A 738 -13.59 -15.39 -26.74
N ASP A 739 -14.83 -15.28 -27.22
CA ASP A 739 -15.12 -15.23 -28.64
C ASP A 739 -15.08 -13.80 -29.21
N ALA A 740 -15.24 -13.67 -30.52
CA ALA A 740 -15.22 -12.39 -31.22
C ALA A 740 -16.36 -11.42 -30.83
N GLN A 741 -17.31 -11.86 -30.02
CA GLN A 741 -18.39 -11.04 -29.47
C GLN A 741 -18.15 -10.71 -28.00
N GLY A 742 -17.05 -11.18 -27.41
CA GLY A 742 -16.74 -10.97 -26.00
C GLY A 742 -17.43 -11.98 -25.07
N THR A 743 -18.04 -13.05 -25.59
CA THR A 743 -18.67 -14.08 -24.77
C THR A 743 -17.60 -15.01 -24.22
N ALA A 744 -17.50 -15.10 -22.91
CA ALA A 744 -16.59 -16.02 -22.22
C ALA A 744 -17.15 -17.44 -22.17
N SER A 745 -16.28 -18.44 -22.17
CA SER A 745 -16.60 -19.83 -21.88
C SER A 745 -16.75 -20.04 -20.36
N SER A 746 -17.21 -21.23 -19.97
CA SER A 746 -16.98 -21.68 -18.60
C SER A 746 -15.47 -21.78 -18.32
N ALA A 747 -15.09 -21.54 -17.07
CA ALA A 747 -13.71 -21.64 -16.59
C ALA A 747 -13.11 -23.03 -16.78
N SER A 748 -11.84 -23.13 -17.11
CA SER A 748 -11.06 -24.38 -17.10
C SER A 748 -10.97 -24.98 -15.69
N ASN A 749 -10.37 -26.15 -15.58
CA ASN A 749 -9.90 -26.60 -14.28
C ASN A 749 -8.85 -25.64 -13.72
N VAL A 750 -8.78 -25.52 -12.39
CA VAL A 750 -7.71 -24.77 -11.72
C VAL A 750 -6.41 -25.57 -11.76
N ALA A 751 -5.34 -24.97 -12.31
CA ALA A 751 -3.99 -25.49 -12.22
C ALA A 751 -3.33 -24.91 -10.96
N GLN A 752 -2.93 -25.78 -10.03
CA GLN A 752 -2.25 -25.37 -8.81
C GLN A 752 -0.77 -25.79 -8.85
N PHE A 753 0.11 -24.97 -8.32
CA PHE A 753 1.53 -25.24 -8.15
C PHE A 753 2.13 -24.46 -6.98
N ILE A 754 3.21 -24.98 -6.42
CA ILE A 754 4.01 -24.29 -5.40
C ILE A 754 5.31 -23.89 -6.07
N THR A 755 5.74 -22.63 -5.90
CA THR A 755 7.01 -22.13 -6.44
C THR A 755 8.20 -22.95 -5.91
N ALA A 756 9.16 -23.24 -6.78
CA ALA A 756 10.30 -24.07 -6.42
C ALA A 756 11.17 -23.40 -5.35
N SER A 757 11.49 -24.11 -4.29
CA SER A 757 12.53 -23.67 -3.34
C SER A 757 13.88 -23.64 -4.06
N PHE A 758 14.62 -22.54 -3.97
CA PHE A 758 16.04 -22.54 -4.24
C PHE A 758 16.72 -23.32 -3.10
N THR A 759 16.92 -24.60 -3.28
CA THR A 759 17.88 -25.31 -2.42
C THR A 759 19.26 -24.84 -2.82
N SER A 760 19.93 -24.13 -1.91
CA SER A 760 21.36 -23.83 -2.04
C SER A 760 22.11 -25.15 -2.20
N GLN A 761 22.55 -25.47 -3.40
CA GLN A 761 23.60 -26.47 -3.53
C GLN A 761 24.91 -25.80 -3.10
N SER A 762 25.47 -26.37 -2.03
CA SER A 762 26.81 -26.07 -1.57
C SER A 762 27.84 -26.10 -2.69
N ALA A 763 28.60 -25.03 -2.76
CA ALA A 763 29.95 -24.89 -3.25
C ALA A 763 30.48 -25.96 -4.25
N ASN A 764 30.08 -25.82 -5.50
CA ASN A 764 30.98 -25.95 -6.67
C ASN A 764 30.57 -24.81 -7.59
N ALA A 765 31.48 -23.93 -7.96
CA ALA A 765 31.21 -22.75 -8.77
C ALA A 765 30.71 -23.18 -10.15
N ALA A 766 29.45 -23.46 -10.26
CA ALA A 766 28.79 -23.76 -11.51
C ALA A 766 28.80 -22.49 -12.37
N THR A 767 29.38 -22.55 -13.56
CA THR A 767 29.43 -21.43 -14.49
C THR A 767 28.08 -21.26 -15.19
N ALA A 768 27.65 -20.02 -15.36
CA ALA A 768 26.50 -19.68 -16.20
C ALA A 768 26.75 -20.04 -17.67
N PRO A 769 25.69 -20.15 -18.51
CA PRO A 769 25.86 -20.27 -19.94
C PRO A 769 26.72 -19.15 -20.53
N GLY A 770 27.41 -19.42 -21.64
CA GLY A 770 28.09 -18.37 -22.39
C GLY A 770 27.08 -17.42 -23.03
N THR A 771 27.51 -16.17 -23.29
CA THR A 771 26.67 -15.17 -23.99
C THR A 771 26.24 -15.71 -25.36
N PRO A 772 24.98 -15.61 -25.76
CA PRO A 772 24.52 -15.95 -27.11
C PRO A 772 25.21 -15.10 -28.17
N GLY A 773 25.16 -15.52 -29.41
CA GLY A 773 25.62 -14.68 -30.51
C GLY A 773 24.76 -13.42 -30.64
N THR A 774 25.35 -12.28 -30.98
CA THR A 774 24.62 -11.00 -31.14
C THR A 774 23.41 -11.16 -32.06
N PRO A 775 22.22 -10.78 -31.65
CA PRO A 775 21.01 -10.93 -32.46
C PRO A 775 21.06 -10.05 -33.72
N VAL A 776 20.50 -10.55 -34.80
CA VAL A 776 20.38 -9.83 -36.08
C VAL A 776 18.88 -9.73 -36.40
N ALA A 777 18.41 -8.51 -36.64
CA ALA A 777 17.03 -8.29 -37.10
C ALA A 777 16.91 -8.45 -38.60
N THR A 778 15.99 -9.24 -39.05
CA THR A 778 15.65 -9.51 -40.46
C THR A 778 14.14 -9.39 -40.68
N ALA A 779 13.68 -9.53 -41.89
CA ALA A 779 12.25 -9.45 -42.25
C ALA A 779 11.57 -8.22 -41.67
N LEU A 780 12.22 -7.05 -41.77
CA LEU A 780 11.69 -5.80 -41.25
C LEU A 780 10.36 -5.43 -41.91
N GLY A 781 9.33 -5.26 -41.12
CA GLY A 781 7.99 -4.83 -41.52
C GLY A 781 7.60 -3.50 -40.89
N THR A 782 6.39 -3.06 -41.16
CA THR A 782 5.78 -1.87 -40.56
C THR A 782 5.39 -2.09 -39.09
N GLY A 783 5.19 -3.33 -38.67
CA GLY A 783 4.77 -3.70 -37.32
C GLY A 783 5.54 -4.88 -36.72
N GLY A 784 6.71 -5.25 -37.29
CA GLY A 784 7.48 -6.36 -36.75
C GLY A 784 8.79 -6.60 -37.42
N ALA A 785 9.56 -7.55 -36.89
CA ALA A 785 10.86 -8.00 -37.37
C ALA A 785 11.12 -9.44 -36.91
N THR A 786 12.06 -10.14 -37.50
CA THR A 786 12.54 -11.42 -36.98
C THR A 786 13.97 -11.23 -36.46
N LEU A 787 14.16 -11.49 -35.15
CA LEU A 787 15.48 -11.60 -34.55
C LEU A 787 16.00 -13.02 -34.72
N SER A 788 17.29 -13.16 -34.99
CA SER A 788 17.99 -14.44 -34.99
C SER A 788 19.39 -14.29 -34.39
N TRP A 789 19.81 -15.29 -33.58
CA TRP A 789 21.05 -15.25 -32.80
C TRP A 789 21.80 -16.58 -32.87
N GLY A 790 23.08 -16.55 -32.54
CA GLY A 790 23.89 -17.76 -32.39
C GLY A 790 23.63 -18.44 -31.03
N THR A 791 23.59 -19.77 -31.01
CA THR A 791 23.39 -20.53 -29.77
C THR A 791 24.51 -20.30 -28.76
N ALA A 792 24.11 -20.20 -27.49
CA ALA A 792 25.07 -20.07 -26.38
C ALA A 792 25.79 -21.39 -26.10
N THR A 793 27.03 -21.32 -25.62
CA THR A 793 27.73 -22.48 -25.08
C THR A 793 27.17 -22.85 -23.73
N PRO A 794 26.95 -24.14 -23.42
CA PRO A 794 26.57 -24.56 -22.08
C PRO A 794 27.60 -24.12 -21.03
N GLY A 795 27.12 -23.73 -19.87
CA GLY A 795 27.97 -23.63 -18.68
C GLY A 795 28.14 -24.98 -18.00
N THR A 796 27.99 -25.00 -16.67
CA THR A 796 27.97 -26.28 -15.93
C THR A 796 26.74 -27.12 -16.30
N ASN A 797 25.63 -26.45 -16.59
CA ASN A 797 24.36 -27.06 -17.01
C ASN A 797 24.07 -26.75 -18.49
N ALA A 798 23.24 -27.62 -19.10
CA ALA A 798 22.80 -27.40 -20.48
C ALA A 798 21.96 -26.11 -20.58
N VAL A 799 22.08 -25.40 -21.72
CA VAL A 799 21.18 -24.27 -22.03
C VAL A 799 19.77 -24.78 -22.12
N ALA A 800 18.87 -24.18 -21.35
CA ALA A 800 17.43 -24.50 -21.29
C ALA A 800 16.58 -23.58 -22.16
N GLY A 801 17.06 -22.33 -22.41
CA GLY A 801 16.33 -21.35 -23.21
C GLY A 801 17.08 -20.07 -23.46
N TYR A 802 16.36 -19.11 -24.04
CA TYR A 802 16.85 -17.75 -24.27
C TYR A 802 15.74 -16.75 -23.93
N ASP A 803 16.14 -15.68 -23.26
CA ASP A 803 15.32 -14.51 -22.99
C ASP A 803 15.64 -13.40 -23.97
N VAL A 804 14.61 -12.80 -24.54
CA VAL A 804 14.71 -11.70 -25.50
C VAL A 804 14.19 -10.44 -24.83
N TYR A 805 15.03 -9.44 -24.69
CA TYR A 805 14.70 -8.16 -24.06
C TYR A 805 14.62 -7.06 -25.10
N GLU A 806 13.62 -6.19 -24.97
CA GLU A 806 13.62 -4.89 -25.61
C GLU A 806 14.38 -3.91 -24.71
N LEU A 807 15.19 -3.03 -25.30
CA LEU A 807 15.93 -1.99 -24.60
C LEU A 807 15.39 -0.60 -24.91
N SER A 808 14.77 -0.42 -26.07
CA SER A 808 14.31 0.85 -26.59
C SER A 808 13.13 0.62 -27.54
N PRO A 809 12.05 1.39 -27.46
CA PRO A 809 11.85 2.57 -26.61
C PRO A 809 11.60 2.29 -25.11
N THR A 810 11.24 1.08 -24.74
CA THR A 810 10.93 0.72 -23.33
C THR A 810 11.62 -0.58 -22.97
N ALA A 811 12.42 -0.59 -21.91
CA ALA A 811 13.15 -1.79 -21.49
C ALA A 811 12.22 -2.80 -20.81
N HIS A 812 12.05 -3.99 -21.41
CA HIS A 812 11.25 -5.09 -20.83
C HIS A 812 11.58 -6.44 -21.48
N LEU A 813 11.25 -7.53 -20.79
CA LEU A 813 11.34 -8.89 -21.34
C LEU A 813 10.20 -9.12 -22.33
N VAL A 814 10.55 -9.41 -23.60
CA VAL A 814 9.59 -9.64 -24.68
C VAL A 814 9.21 -11.10 -24.84
N ALA A 815 10.16 -12.00 -24.65
CA ALA A 815 9.92 -13.42 -24.78
C ALA A 815 10.97 -14.28 -24.09
N SER A 816 10.56 -15.45 -23.60
CA SER A 816 11.41 -16.56 -23.23
C SER A 816 11.16 -17.72 -24.20
N VAL A 817 12.21 -18.22 -24.84
CA VAL A 817 12.11 -19.27 -25.85
C VAL A 817 12.98 -20.48 -25.48
N GLY A 818 12.64 -21.66 -25.98
CA GLY A 818 13.34 -22.92 -25.64
C GLY A 818 14.76 -23.01 -26.19
N ALA A 819 15.56 -23.92 -25.63
CA ALA A 819 16.97 -24.13 -25.92
C ALA A 819 17.32 -24.34 -27.41
N THR A 820 16.42 -24.90 -28.19
CA THR A 820 16.61 -25.15 -29.62
C THR A 820 16.17 -23.98 -30.51
N THR A 821 15.59 -22.92 -29.90
CA THR A 821 15.09 -21.75 -30.61
C THR A 821 16.20 -20.72 -30.72
N ALA A 822 16.63 -20.42 -31.93
CA ALA A 822 17.64 -19.43 -32.21
C ALA A 822 17.10 -18.22 -32.99
N SER A 823 15.80 -18.02 -32.96
CA SER A 823 15.13 -16.86 -33.56
C SER A 823 13.79 -16.57 -32.89
N TYR A 824 13.36 -15.32 -32.95
CA TYR A 824 12.06 -14.86 -32.44
C TYR A 824 11.44 -13.82 -33.37
N THR A 825 10.16 -13.92 -33.65
CA THR A 825 9.46 -12.97 -34.51
C THR A 825 8.72 -11.95 -33.65
N LEU A 826 9.17 -10.73 -33.74
CA LEU A 826 8.56 -9.56 -33.10
C LEU A 826 7.31 -9.14 -33.87
N SER A 827 6.26 -8.78 -33.15
CA SER A 827 5.01 -8.25 -33.73
C SER A 827 4.46 -7.13 -32.83
N GLY A 828 3.57 -6.33 -33.36
CA GLY A 828 2.98 -5.22 -32.58
C GLY A 828 3.86 -3.98 -32.47
N LEU A 829 4.98 -3.93 -33.18
CA LEU A 829 5.85 -2.76 -33.17
C LEU A 829 5.23 -1.58 -33.91
N SER A 830 5.50 -0.36 -33.45
CA SER A 830 5.03 0.88 -34.10
C SER A 830 5.81 1.14 -35.40
N PRO A 831 5.15 1.60 -36.50
CA PRO A 831 5.84 1.96 -37.75
C PRO A 831 6.82 3.12 -37.56
N SER A 832 7.90 3.11 -38.37
CA SER A 832 8.96 4.15 -38.38
C SER A 832 9.60 4.41 -37.00
N THR A 833 9.59 3.42 -36.11
CA THR A 833 10.12 3.52 -34.73
C THR A 833 11.42 2.75 -34.62
N ALA A 834 12.40 3.33 -33.95
CA ALA A 834 13.67 2.69 -33.65
C ALA A 834 13.58 1.77 -32.45
N TYR A 835 14.03 0.54 -32.58
CA TYR A 835 14.03 -0.49 -31.54
C TYR A 835 15.42 -1.05 -31.29
N GLY A 836 15.69 -1.44 -30.06
CA GLY A 836 16.90 -2.16 -29.66
C GLY A 836 16.53 -3.42 -28.88
N PHE A 837 17.12 -4.57 -29.23
CA PHE A 837 16.88 -5.85 -28.57
C PHE A 837 18.18 -6.56 -28.22
N GLU A 838 18.19 -7.22 -27.08
CA GLU A 838 19.29 -8.10 -26.64
C GLU A 838 18.78 -9.49 -26.26
N VAL A 839 19.67 -10.47 -26.14
CA VAL A 839 19.31 -11.85 -25.82
C VAL A 839 20.24 -12.38 -24.75
N ALA A 840 19.70 -13.07 -23.74
CA ALA A 840 20.45 -13.84 -22.77
C ALA A 840 20.12 -15.33 -22.87
N ALA A 841 21.05 -16.21 -22.50
CA ALA A 841 20.83 -17.65 -22.42
C ALA A 841 20.56 -18.06 -20.95
N LEU A 842 19.61 -18.98 -20.73
CA LEU A 842 19.34 -19.60 -19.45
C LEU A 842 19.79 -21.05 -19.43
N ASP A 843 20.29 -21.52 -18.29
CA ASP A 843 20.54 -22.94 -18.08
C ASP A 843 19.31 -23.63 -17.43
N SER A 844 19.37 -24.95 -17.30
CA SER A 844 18.30 -25.75 -16.70
C SER A 844 18.07 -25.48 -15.23
N THR A 845 18.86 -24.63 -14.59
CA THR A 845 18.73 -24.20 -13.21
C THR A 845 18.35 -22.71 -13.08
N GLY A 846 18.07 -22.03 -14.22
CA GLY A 846 17.65 -20.64 -14.28
C GLY A 846 18.78 -19.60 -14.21
N ARG A 847 20.07 -20.02 -14.33
CA ARG A 847 21.17 -19.06 -14.39
C ARG A 847 21.23 -18.41 -15.75
N ILE A 848 21.39 -17.10 -15.75
CA ILE A 848 21.39 -16.26 -16.96
C ILE A 848 22.82 -15.95 -17.36
N SER A 849 23.13 -16.00 -18.66
CA SER A 849 24.35 -15.48 -19.23
C SER A 849 24.38 -13.95 -19.17
N THR A 850 25.53 -13.36 -19.41
CA THR A 850 25.56 -11.95 -19.83
C THR A 850 24.73 -11.78 -21.10
N VAL A 851 24.03 -10.63 -21.20
CA VAL A 851 23.25 -10.26 -22.39
C VAL A 851 24.14 -9.99 -23.59
N THR A 852 23.59 -10.12 -24.79
CA THR A 852 24.33 -9.82 -26.06
C THR A 852 24.48 -8.30 -26.22
N ALA A 853 25.28 -7.89 -27.18
CA ALA A 853 25.17 -6.55 -27.73
C ALA A 853 23.80 -6.38 -28.42
N ALA A 854 23.25 -5.18 -28.35
CA ALA A 854 21.91 -4.87 -28.85
C ALA A 854 21.82 -4.97 -30.39
N ALA A 855 20.76 -5.62 -30.88
CA ALA A 855 20.34 -5.51 -32.27
C ALA A 855 19.45 -4.27 -32.44
N ALA A 856 19.97 -3.21 -33.01
CA ALA A 856 19.21 -2.01 -33.27
C ALA A 856 18.65 -1.97 -34.72
N PHE A 857 17.37 -1.63 -34.85
CA PHE A 857 16.74 -1.46 -36.18
C PHE A 857 15.60 -0.46 -36.11
N THR A 858 15.12 -0.01 -37.26
CA THR A 858 13.91 0.85 -37.35
C THR A 858 12.86 0.14 -38.21
N THR A 859 11.65 0.05 -37.72
CA THR A 859 10.50 -0.52 -38.48
C THR A 859 10.19 0.31 -39.70
N LEU A 860 9.64 -0.32 -40.74
CA LEU A 860 9.26 0.38 -41.97
C LEU A 860 8.10 1.34 -41.75
N GLY A 861 8.08 2.45 -42.50
CA GLY A 861 6.94 3.38 -42.51
C GLY A 861 5.73 2.81 -43.24
N THR A 862 4.55 3.26 -42.87
CA THR A 862 3.30 2.90 -43.56
C THR A 862 3.34 3.41 -45.01
N GLY A 863 3.59 2.54 -45.97
CA GLY A 863 3.72 2.85 -47.38
C GLY A 863 4.95 2.22 -48.08
N SER A 864 5.82 1.57 -47.34
CA SER A 864 7.01 0.91 -47.88
C SER A 864 6.76 -0.58 -48.12
N THR A 865 6.90 -1.03 -49.37
CA THR A 865 6.89 -2.46 -49.73
C THR A 865 8.29 -3.04 -49.54
N ALA A 866 8.40 -4.18 -48.86
CA ALA A 866 9.65 -4.88 -48.63
C ALA A 866 10.32 -5.27 -49.94
N SER A 867 11.52 -4.78 -50.20
CA SER A 867 12.39 -5.24 -51.28
C SER A 867 13.39 -6.25 -50.72
N ALA A 868 13.49 -7.38 -51.40
CA ALA A 868 14.39 -8.47 -51.04
C ALA A 868 15.86 -8.10 -51.21
N SER A 869 16.63 -8.44 -50.20
CA SER A 869 18.06 -8.64 -50.03
C SER A 869 19.07 -7.98 -51.03
N PRO A 870 20.17 -7.52 -50.51
CA PRO A 870 21.43 -7.98 -51.07
C PRO A 870 22.50 -8.42 -50.07
N THR A 871 23.13 -9.52 -50.47
CA THR A 871 24.49 -10.00 -50.29
C THR A 871 25.49 -9.19 -49.46
N ALA A 872 26.15 -9.94 -48.60
CA ALA A 872 27.33 -9.58 -47.81
C ALA A 872 28.51 -9.11 -48.69
N SER A 873 29.25 -8.13 -48.18
CA SER A 873 30.64 -7.98 -48.47
C SER A 873 31.43 -7.59 -47.22
N ALA A 874 32.32 -8.47 -46.84
CA ALA A 874 33.30 -8.23 -45.83
C ALA A 874 34.43 -7.30 -46.33
N SER A 875 34.93 -6.40 -45.50
CA SER A 875 36.36 -6.08 -45.49
C SER A 875 36.77 -5.18 -44.33
N SER A 876 37.59 -5.76 -43.47
CA SER A 876 38.83 -5.26 -42.81
C SER A 876 38.86 -3.92 -42.11
N SER A 877 39.19 -4.01 -40.81
CA SER A 877 39.93 -3.01 -40.01
C SER A 877 41.32 -2.65 -40.62
N PRO A 878 42.05 -1.57 -40.26
CA PRO A 878 42.38 -1.30 -38.85
C PRO A 878 42.62 0.18 -38.45
N SER A 879 42.61 0.37 -37.12
CA SER A 879 43.51 1.18 -36.29
C SER A 879 43.79 2.66 -36.60
N SER A 880 43.50 3.53 -35.65
CA SER A 880 44.39 4.34 -34.84
C SER A 880 43.77 5.64 -34.35
N SER A 881 43.84 5.84 -33.03
CA SER A 881 43.79 7.16 -32.39
C SER A 881 45.00 8.00 -32.76
N PRO A 882 45.11 9.33 -32.50
CA PRO A 882 44.68 10.00 -31.30
C PRO A 882 44.30 11.50 -31.43
N SER A 883 43.71 12.01 -30.36
CA SER A 883 43.94 13.33 -29.70
C SER A 883 43.74 14.64 -30.44
N SER A 884 42.86 15.48 -29.90
CA SER A 884 43.15 16.78 -29.26
C SER A 884 41.89 17.66 -29.16
N SER A 885 41.66 18.13 -27.96
CA SER A 885 40.88 19.34 -27.67
C SER A 885 41.66 20.57 -28.19
N PRO A 886 41.11 21.80 -28.41
CA PRO A 886 40.55 22.57 -27.30
C PRO A 886 39.43 23.59 -27.64
N THR A 887 38.75 23.99 -26.55
CA THR A 887 38.25 25.36 -26.18
C THR A 887 37.61 26.27 -27.23
N THR A 888 36.41 26.74 -26.95
CA THR A 888 36.11 28.12 -26.53
C THR A 888 34.58 28.35 -26.45
N SER A 889 34.14 28.90 -25.34
CA SER A 889 32.90 29.67 -25.24
C SER A 889 33.10 31.04 -25.91
N PRO A 890 32.03 31.79 -26.34
CA PRO A 890 31.31 32.55 -25.33
C PRO A 890 29.80 32.81 -25.63
N SER A 891 29.11 33.04 -24.56
CA SER A 891 28.13 34.12 -24.22
C SER A 891 27.27 34.73 -25.30
N SER A 892 25.97 34.73 -25.07
CA SER A 892 25.12 35.91 -24.94
C SER A 892 23.64 35.56 -24.74
N SER A 893 23.09 36.05 -23.65
CA SER A 893 21.65 36.31 -23.52
C SER A 893 21.25 37.45 -24.44
N PRO A 894 19.96 37.56 -24.84
CA PRO A 894 19.10 38.45 -24.06
C PRO A 894 17.63 38.06 -23.94
N THR A 895 17.11 38.31 -22.76
CA THR A 895 15.83 38.98 -22.42
C THR A 895 14.78 39.18 -23.50
N THR A 896 13.56 38.75 -23.20
CA THR A 896 12.39 39.64 -23.07
C THR A 896 11.18 38.89 -22.54
N SER A 897 10.61 39.41 -21.46
CA SER A 897 9.21 39.26 -21.07
C SER A 897 8.32 40.12 -22.00
N PRO A 898 7.03 39.85 -22.07
CA PRO A 898 6.04 40.76 -21.47
C PRO A 898 4.97 39.97 -20.70
N SER A 899 4.67 40.28 -19.52
CA SER A 899 3.82 41.33 -18.96
C SER A 899 2.39 41.42 -19.50
N SER A 900 1.49 41.22 -18.63
CA SER A 900 0.41 42.06 -18.10
C SER A 900 -0.85 41.22 -17.89
N SER A 901 -1.72 41.41 -16.96
CA SER A 901 -2.05 42.54 -16.07
C SER A 901 -3.00 42.01 -15.01
N ALA A 902 -2.83 42.37 -13.81
CA ALA A 902 -3.47 43.43 -13.04
C ALA A 902 -4.91 43.09 -12.64
N SER A 903 -5.37 43.25 -11.50
CA SER A 903 -5.20 44.25 -10.44
C SER A 903 -6.33 44.07 -9.45
N SER A 904 -6.10 44.12 -8.19
CA SER A 904 -6.62 45.11 -7.32
C SER A 904 -6.17 44.92 -5.88
N SER A 905 -5.37 45.85 -5.42
CA SER A 905 -5.09 46.09 -4.00
C SER A 905 -6.25 46.80 -3.33
N PRO A 906 -6.36 46.69 -2.01
CA PRO A 906 -6.69 47.87 -1.22
C PRO A 906 -5.60 48.21 -0.20
N THR A 907 -5.31 49.44 -0.22
CA THR A 907 -4.82 50.52 0.62
C THR A 907 -4.39 50.26 2.06
N THR A 908 -3.20 50.70 2.25
CA THR A 908 -2.35 51.13 3.35
C THR A 908 -2.90 51.62 4.67
N GLY A 909 -2.21 51.16 5.74
CA GLY A 909 -1.45 51.84 6.79
C GLY A 909 -2.11 51.95 8.14
N PRO A 910 -1.43 52.18 9.27
CA PRO A 910 -0.04 52.66 9.38
C PRO A 910 0.84 51.91 10.43
N THR A 911 2.11 52.16 10.32
CA THR A 911 3.32 51.95 11.11
C THR A 911 3.23 51.86 12.63
N GLY A 912 4.08 50.98 13.19
CA GLY A 912 4.78 51.21 14.45
C GLY A 912 5.11 49.98 15.30
N GLY A 913 6.41 49.57 15.39
CA GLY A 913 7.05 49.03 16.60
C GLY A 913 6.91 47.54 16.91
N ALA A 914 8.05 46.89 17.06
CA ALA A 914 8.36 45.57 17.60
C ALA A 914 7.22 44.52 17.64
N GLY A 915 7.33 43.49 16.77
CA GLY A 915 6.38 42.38 16.74
C GLY A 915 5.08 42.75 16.01
N THR A 916 5.15 42.99 14.69
CA THR A 916 3.94 43.19 13.88
C THR A 916 3.48 41.89 13.31
N CYS A 917 2.18 41.63 13.33
CA CYS A 917 1.55 40.54 12.56
C CYS A 917 0.39 41.06 11.72
N SER A 918 -0.01 40.32 10.72
CA SER A 918 -1.23 40.51 9.93
C SER A 918 -2.11 39.25 10.01
N ALA A 919 -3.41 39.45 9.83
CA ALA A 919 -4.32 38.31 9.79
C ALA A 919 -5.22 38.40 8.54
N ALA A 920 -5.34 37.30 7.82
CA ALA A 920 -6.22 37.17 6.66
C ALA A 920 -7.34 36.20 6.99
N TYR A 921 -8.59 36.62 6.82
CA TYR A 921 -9.78 35.82 7.12
C TYR A 921 -10.41 35.33 5.81
N THR A 922 -10.67 34.02 5.73
CA THR A 922 -11.29 33.39 4.56
C THR A 922 -12.44 32.50 5.01
N ILE A 923 -13.62 32.60 4.37
CA ILE A 923 -14.71 31.62 4.53
C ILE A 923 -14.37 30.48 3.60
N THR A 924 -14.10 29.29 4.16
CA THR A 924 -13.69 28.11 3.41
C THR A 924 -14.87 27.31 2.88
N SER A 925 -15.97 27.28 3.64
CA SER A 925 -17.21 26.66 3.21
C SER A 925 -18.43 27.29 3.89
N SER A 926 -19.63 27.13 3.30
CA SER A 926 -20.88 27.60 3.92
C SER A 926 -22.05 26.69 3.55
N TRP A 927 -22.92 26.45 4.51
CA TRP A 927 -24.11 25.61 4.36
C TRP A 927 -25.34 26.27 4.98
N SER A 928 -26.48 25.66 4.87
CA SER A 928 -27.70 26.18 5.49
C SER A 928 -27.59 26.17 7.02
N GLY A 929 -27.44 27.35 7.61
CA GLY A 929 -27.37 27.53 9.08
C GLY A 929 -25.97 27.65 9.65
N GLY A 930 -24.87 27.57 8.84
CA GLY A 930 -23.52 27.69 9.33
C GLY A 930 -22.47 27.92 8.25
N PHE A 931 -21.22 28.04 8.69
CA PHE A 931 -20.05 28.15 7.80
C PHE A 931 -18.78 27.77 8.55
N GLN A 932 -17.74 27.50 7.78
CA GLN A 932 -16.37 27.35 8.27
C GLN A 932 -15.50 28.51 7.77
N ALA A 933 -14.56 28.93 8.60
CA ALA A 933 -13.60 29.95 8.23
C ALA A 933 -12.20 29.60 8.73
N SER A 934 -11.20 29.99 7.94
CA SER A 934 -9.78 29.93 8.28
C SER A 934 -9.21 31.33 8.44
N VAL A 935 -8.31 31.53 9.37
CA VAL A 935 -7.63 32.80 9.60
C VAL A 935 -6.13 32.57 9.61
N THR A 936 -5.44 33.00 8.57
CA THR A 936 -3.98 32.92 8.45
C THR A 936 -3.34 34.13 9.16
N VAL A 937 -2.43 33.87 10.09
CA VAL A 937 -1.64 34.84 10.83
C VAL A 937 -0.23 34.86 10.27
N THR A 938 0.25 36.01 9.82
CA THR A 938 1.59 36.14 9.26
C THR A 938 2.42 37.12 10.10
N ALA A 939 3.61 36.73 10.54
CA ALA A 939 4.57 37.59 11.22
C ALA A 939 5.11 38.65 10.25
N GLY A 940 5.37 39.85 10.74
CA GLY A 940 6.01 40.89 9.97
C GLY A 940 7.51 40.64 9.70
N SER A 941 8.28 41.68 9.53
CA SER A 941 9.72 41.58 9.25
C SER A 941 10.58 41.14 10.45
N THR A 942 9.99 40.85 11.58
CA THR A 942 10.65 40.33 12.80
C THR A 942 9.91 39.12 13.31
N ALA A 943 10.64 38.17 13.88
CA ALA A 943 10.06 37.01 14.54
C ALA A 943 9.17 37.44 15.71
N ILE A 944 8.13 36.67 15.98
CA ILE A 944 7.19 36.87 17.08
C ILE A 944 7.13 35.59 17.94
N SER A 945 6.82 35.74 19.22
CA SER A 945 6.68 34.61 20.16
C SER A 945 5.23 34.32 20.50
N THR A 946 4.34 35.30 20.32
CA THR A 946 2.88 35.11 20.53
C THR A 946 2.11 36.00 19.59
N TRP A 947 0.89 35.63 19.29
CA TRP A 947 -0.05 36.43 18.50
C TRP A 947 -1.46 36.41 19.09
N LYS A 948 -2.25 37.46 18.78
CA LYS A 948 -3.70 37.51 19.04
C LYS A 948 -4.39 38.14 17.85
N VAL A 949 -5.46 37.52 17.40
CA VAL A 949 -6.33 38.02 16.34
C VAL A 949 -7.67 38.45 16.94
N SER A 950 -8.17 39.62 16.56
CA SER A 950 -9.46 40.12 17.04
C SER A 950 -10.33 40.56 15.88
N PHE A 951 -11.60 40.13 15.89
CA PHE A 951 -12.59 40.53 14.88
C PHE A 951 -14.00 40.53 15.50
N THR A 952 -14.95 41.14 14.79
CA THR A 952 -16.35 41.16 15.20
C THR A 952 -17.16 40.40 14.18
N LEU A 953 -17.75 39.28 14.57
CA LEU A 953 -18.64 38.49 13.71
C LEU A 953 -19.88 39.33 13.33
N PRO A 954 -20.35 39.25 12.09
CA PRO A 954 -21.62 39.83 11.69
C PRO A 954 -22.81 39.33 12.53
N SER A 955 -23.85 40.16 12.62
CA SER A 955 -25.04 39.84 13.40
C SER A 955 -25.69 38.54 12.95
N GLY A 956 -25.98 37.65 13.88
CA GLY A 956 -26.55 36.32 13.60
C GLY A 956 -25.54 35.23 13.31
N GLN A 957 -24.23 35.49 13.44
CA GLN A 957 -23.17 34.53 13.38
C GLN A 957 -22.56 34.30 14.77
N ALA A 958 -22.20 33.06 15.10
CA ALA A 958 -21.56 32.69 16.37
C ALA A 958 -20.66 31.48 16.16
N ILE A 959 -19.44 31.50 16.69
CA ILE A 959 -18.50 30.37 16.65
C ILE A 959 -19.12 29.21 17.44
N THR A 960 -19.04 28.02 16.87
CA THR A 960 -19.53 26.79 17.48
C THR A 960 -18.39 25.84 17.86
N ASN A 961 -17.26 25.91 17.11
CA ASN A 961 -16.04 25.17 17.42
C ASN A 961 -14.86 25.96 16.88
N LEU A 962 -13.67 25.87 17.53
CA LEU A 962 -12.46 26.55 17.11
C LEU A 962 -11.23 25.66 17.40
N TRP A 963 -10.33 25.57 16.44
CA TRP A 963 -9.06 24.81 16.53
C TRP A 963 -7.86 25.67 16.21
N ASN A 964 -6.68 25.25 16.67
CA ASN A 964 -5.38 25.90 16.53
C ASN A 964 -5.32 27.30 17.16
N GLY A 965 -6.15 27.57 18.17
CA GLY A 965 -6.14 28.81 18.93
C GLY A 965 -7.01 28.73 20.17
N THR A 966 -6.86 29.71 21.06
CA THR A 966 -7.67 29.85 22.27
C THR A 966 -8.61 31.04 22.14
N GLU A 967 -9.90 30.77 22.09
CA GLU A 967 -10.93 31.80 21.93
C GLU A 967 -11.26 32.49 23.26
N THR A 968 -11.49 33.81 23.18
CA THR A 968 -12.17 34.59 24.20
C THR A 968 -13.23 35.44 23.50
N ALA A 969 -14.49 35.13 23.70
CA ALA A 969 -15.60 35.84 23.10
C ALA A 969 -16.38 36.69 24.12
N SER A 970 -16.87 37.83 23.67
CA SER A 970 -17.83 38.67 24.37
C SER A 970 -18.90 39.13 23.40
N GLY A 971 -19.97 38.32 23.30
CA GLY A 971 -20.97 38.50 22.26
C GLY A 971 -20.36 38.20 20.89
N GLN A 972 -20.49 39.13 19.94
CA GLN A 972 -19.94 39.02 18.59
C GLN A 972 -18.49 39.45 18.47
N ASN A 973 -17.87 40.00 19.53
CA ASN A 973 -16.44 40.31 19.53
C ASN A 973 -15.65 39.07 19.93
N VAL A 974 -14.83 38.63 19.03
CA VAL A 974 -13.98 37.41 19.19
C VAL A 974 -12.52 37.86 19.25
N THR A 975 -11.79 37.26 20.17
CA THR A 975 -10.33 37.35 20.23
C THR A 975 -9.79 35.92 20.33
N VAL A 976 -8.91 35.54 19.38
CA VAL A 976 -8.22 34.27 19.37
C VAL A 976 -6.75 34.50 19.66
N ALA A 977 -6.25 33.87 20.70
CA ALA A 977 -4.82 33.81 21.00
C ALA A 977 -4.22 32.50 20.43
N ASN A 978 -2.91 32.52 20.18
CA ASN A 978 -2.21 31.32 19.75
C ASN A 978 -2.36 30.17 20.75
N ALA A 979 -2.37 28.95 20.24
CA ALA A 979 -2.14 27.74 21.01
C ALA A 979 -0.66 27.66 21.45
N ALA A 980 -0.34 26.73 22.36
CA ALA A 980 1.01 26.64 22.92
C ALA A 980 2.10 26.37 21.85
N TYR A 981 1.77 25.68 20.79
CA TYR A 981 2.69 25.23 19.74
C TYR A 981 2.80 26.15 18.53
N ASN A 982 1.90 27.09 18.29
CA ASN A 982 1.88 27.93 17.07
C ASN A 982 2.04 29.43 17.33
N GLY A 983 2.53 29.82 18.51
CA GLY A 983 2.73 31.21 18.88
C GLY A 983 4.01 31.82 18.31
N ALA A 984 5.08 31.02 18.22
CA ALA A 984 6.37 31.47 17.74
C ALA A 984 6.44 31.36 16.20
N LEU A 985 6.61 32.49 15.52
CA LEU A 985 6.75 32.56 14.07
C LEU A 985 8.02 33.30 13.68
N SER A 986 8.78 32.75 12.74
CA SER A 986 9.92 33.43 12.14
C SER A 986 9.49 34.71 11.40
N ALA A 987 10.42 35.60 11.08
CA ALA A 987 10.10 36.78 10.28
C ALA A 987 9.50 36.37 8.91
N GLY A 988 8.28 36.83 8.64
CA GLY A 988 7.52 36.44 7.43
C GLY A 988 6.85 35.08 7.51
N GLY A 989 7.10 34.30 8.56
CA GLY A 989 6.46 33.00 8.78
C GLY A 989 4.97 33.14 9.08
N ASN A 990 4.18 32.10 8.85
CA ASN A 990 2.75 32.14 9.06
C ASN A 990 2.27 30.87 9.78
N THR A 991 1.07 30.98 10.34
CA THR A 991 0.28 29.90 10.91
C THR A 991 -1.18 30.20 10.67
N SER A 992 -2.07 29.25 10.91
CA SER A 992 -3.51 29.47 10.81
C SER A 992 -4.26 28.88 11.99
N PHE A 993 -5.44 29.42 12.26
CA PHE A 993 -6.46 28.79 13.07
C PHE A 993 -7.77 28.78 12.30
N GLY A 994 -8.64 27.84 12.61
CA GLY A 994 -9.93 27.76 11.95
C GLY A 994 -11.07 27.64 12.94
N PHE A 995 -12.29 27.80 12.45
CA PHE A 995 -13.49 27.60 13.26
C PHE A 995 -14.72 27.34 12.40
N THR A 996 -15.67 26.60 12.99
CA THR A 996 -17.04 26.55 12.47
C THR A 996 -17.91 27.55 13.21
N ALA A 997 -18.91 28.07 12.55
CA ALA A 997 -19.84 29.04 13.12
C ALA A 997 -21.27 28.79 12.62
N SER A 998 -22.24 28.97 13.52
CA SER A 998 -23.65 29.06 13.15
C SER A 998 -23.96 30.41 12.50
N ALA A 999 -24.90 30.43 11.55
CA ALA A 999 -25.35 31.65 10.89
C ALA A 999 -26.87 31.65 10.69
N THR A 1000 -27.51 32.76 11.08
CA THR A 1000 -28.92 33.01 10.78
C THR A 1000 -29.01 34.05 9.66
N GLY A 1001 -29.03 33.64 8.39
CA GLY A 1001 -29.04 34.51 7.23
C GLY A 1001 -27.79 34.36 6.36
N THR A 1002 -27.52 35.40 5.55
CA THR A 1002 -26.37 35.38 4.61
C THR A 1002 -25.05 35.40 5.36
N VAL A 1003 -24.17 34.44 5.07
CA VAL A 1003 -22.81 34.39 5.62
C VAL A 1003 -21.95 35.50 4.99
N THR A 1004 -21.29 36.29 5.81
CA THR A 1004 -20.38 37.36 5.38
C THR A 1004 -19.16 37.42 6.32
N ALA A 1005 -18.01 37.75 5.74
CA ALA A 1005 -16.78 37.93 6.52
C ALA A 1005 -16.86 39.18 7.43
N PRO A 1006 -16.10 39.20 8.54
CA PRO A 1006 -15.94 40.38 9.40
C PRO A 1006 -15.42 41.60 8.60
N ALA A 1007 -15.90 42.78 8.94
CA ALA A 1007 -15.48 44.03 8.26
C ALA A 1007 -14.01 44.38 8.48
N ALA A 1008 -13.42 43.92 9.55
CA ALA A 1008 -12.01 44.09 9.87
C ALA A 1008 -11.51 42.96 10.77
N VAL A 1009 -10.28 42.52 10.53
CA VAL A 1009 -9.54 41.54 11.34
C VAL A 1009 -8.24 42.23 11.78
N GLY A 1010 -8.04 42.33 13.09
CA GLY A 1010 -6.85 42.92 13.70
C GLY A 1010 -5.91 41.83 14.22
N CYS A 1011 -4.59 42.02 14.07
CA CYS A 1011 -3.58 41.18 14.64
C CYS A 1011 -2.66 41.97 15.56
N THR A 1012 -2.31 41.39 16.71
CA THR A 1012 -1.30 41.91 17.64
C THR A 1012 -0.35 40.81 18.04
N ALA A 1013 0.94 41.10 18.11
CA ALA A 1013 1.96 40.12 18.43
C ALA A 1013 2.97 40.66 19.42
N SER A 1014 3.67 39.77 20.15
CA SER A 1014 4.85 40.08 20.92
C SER A 1014 6.06 39.36 20.35
N GLY A 1015 7.24 40.02 20.37
CA GLY A 1015 8.52 39.43 19.98
C GLY A 1015 9.22 38.74 21.13
#